data_6898fdf1abe4adf3931020f8d954e6f0
#
_entry.id   6898fdf1abe4adf3931020f8d954e6f0
#
_cell.length_a   1.000
_cell.length_b   1.000
_cell.length_c   1.000
_cell.angle_alpha   90.00
_cell.angle_beta   90.00
_cell.angle_gamma   90.00
#
_symmetry.space_group_name_H-M   'P 1'
#
loop_
_entity.id
_entity.type
_entity.pdbx_description
1 polymer ?
#
loop_
_entity_poly.entity_id
_entity_poly.type
_entity_poly.pdbx_seq_one_letter_code
_entity_poly.pdbx_strand_id
1 'polypeptide(L)'
;MRILIVIHGYPPFYMAGSEVYTYNLARELAKTNDVFVFHRIEEKTEPLYQVTDTTKDSVNIRYINNYEPGNATFYDKYLNPAVDNAFRDYVKLVKPDVVHIGHLSHLSTQIPIIAKREFGLPVLFTIHDFWMFCHRGQLINPKDWQICPLPNTGQCTECAAFHYKKPDFGTELIKERDEHIRNVLECIDVFFAPSHTLEKFYINMGVDPDRIFYSKYGFNLSKIHKSHKAPHEKITFGFTGRIILTKGVHLLCEAFSKVCGNARLVIWGDYDSKYGQDLVEKYSCCGIEFKGAYHNDKLQEVLDSFDVLVCPSIWLENAPLVIQEAQAAEIPVLVSDKGGMAELVHDGIDGFTFKLGDANDLRSKMQDIIDNPQKLLNLKAPVEKVRSIKEDADFCVQKYKELSKTQIVYLHRPAPWRVTFITNPDKCNLHCKMCDTFSADNRSRLTKSPRSEMDFAVVEKAVNLLAPHGLKEIIPSTMGEPLLYSHFEDLVDLCRKNNIRMNLTTNGTFPKGVEFWAPKLLEVISDVKFSINGINPEINESIMCGIDTGKQLRNIKRYLDLRKELGKNSTVTLQCTFMKSNLYELKNIILWGIKHGVDRVKGHHLWKTADSLENEMLRTKENAPLWNAVCEECRKIAEGRIKLENFTPVDLNEPAIDSSDTFCQFLGKELWIEYDGSYQICCCPDEVRKEFGDFGNVAELSPLEMWNGRKYRDFIANWGESDNCKKCNMRIKKEICK
;
A
#
# COMPACT_ATOMS: atom_id res chain seq x y z
N MET A 1 -16.28 -3.16 10.96
CA MET A 1 -15.33 -2.71 9.92
C MET A 1 -15.91 -3.01 8.55
N ARG A 2 -15.52 -2.22 7.56
CA ARG A 2 -15.85 -2.45 6.13
C ARG A 2 -14.65 -3.13 5.46
N ILE A 3 -14.80 -4.40 5.13
CA ILE A 3 -13.71 -5.25 4.64
C ILE A 3 -13.95 -5.54 3.16
N LEU A 4 -13.02 -5.15 2.27
CA LEU A 4 -13.09 -5.48 0.85
C LEU A 4 -12.12 -6.64 0.55
N ILE A 5 -12.66 -7.79 0.18
CA ILE A 5 -11.90 -8.97 -0.23
C ILE A 5 -11.80 -9.01 -1.76
N VAL A 6 -10.62 -9.25 -2.29
CA VAL A 6 -10.34 -9.37 -3.73
C VAL A 6 -9.83 -10.76 -4.04
N ILE A 7 -10.52 -11.48 -4.92
CA ILE A 7 -10.16 -12.84 -5.34
C ILE A 7 -10.45 -13.06 -6.83
N HIS A 8 -9.65 -13.85 -7.51
CA HIS A 8 -9.78 -14.09 -8.95
C HIS A 8 -11.03 -14.89 -9.37
N GLY A 9 -11.63 -15.65 -8.44
CA GLY A 9 -12.87 -16.39 -8.63
C GLY A 9 -13.60 -16.53 -7.30
N TYR A 10 -14.92 -16.78 -7.33
CA TYR A 10 -15.75 -16.90 -6.14
C TYR A 10 -16.96 -17.81 -6.40
N PRO A 11 -17.42 -18.60 -5.40
CA PRO A 11 -18.58 -19.44 -5.58
C PRO A 11 -19.87 -18.65 -5.91
N PRO A 12 -20.76 -19.18 -6.76
CA PRO A 12 -20.78 -20.56 -7.31
C PRO A 12 -19.96 -20.76 -8.59
N PHE A 13 -19.38 -19.72 -9.17
CA PHE A 13 -18.71 -19.79 -10.49
C PHE A 13 -17.38 -20.55 -10.43
N TYR A 14 -16.68 -20.49 -9.30
CA TYR A 14 -15.38 -21.13 -9.10
C TYR A 14 -15.33 -21.79 -7.71
N MET A 15 -14.81 -23.03 -7.65
CA MET A 15 -14.86 -23.90 -6.47
C MET A 15 -13.51 -24.57 -6.16
N ALA A 16 -12.37 -23.93 -6.49
CA ALA A 16 -11.06 -24.43 -6.07
C ALA A 16 -10.73 -24.02 -4.60
N GLY A 17 -9.60 -24.47 -4.09
CA GLY A 17 -9.27 -24.30 -2.67
C GLY A 17 -9.23 -22.87 -2.18
N SER A 18 -8.59 -21.95 -2.93
CA SER A 18 -8.51 -20.52 -2.59
C SER A 18 -9.87 -19.84 -2.55
N GLU A 19 -10.75 -20.18 -3.50
CA GLU A 19 -12.10 -19.62 -3.60
C GLU A 19 -13.01 -20.13 -2.49
N VAL A 20 -12.96 -21.43 -2.19
CA VAL A 20 -13.72 -22.04 -1.09
C VAL A 20 -13.27 -21.50 0.26
N TYR A 21 -11.96 -21.38 0.47
CA TYR A 21 -11.41 -20.74 1.68
C TYR A 21 -11.89 -19.30 1.83
N THR A 22 -11.74 -18.49 0.76
CA THR A 22 -12.15 -17.08 0.77
C THR A 22 -13.66 -16.92 1.02
N TYR A 23 -14.47 -17.79 0.43
CA TYR A 23 -15.92 -17.81 0.66
C TYR A 23 -16.27 -18.09 2.12
N ASN A 24 -15.65 -19.09 2.73
CA ASN A 24 -15.88 -19.43 4.14
C ASN A 24 -15.42 -18.28 5.07
N LEU A 25 -14.27 -17.69 4.79
CA LEU A 25 -13.74 -16.55 5.55
C LEU A 25 -14.66 -15.33 5.43
N ALA A 26 -15.11 -14.98 4.22
CA ALA A 26 -15.99 -13.85 3.98
C ALA A 26 -17.32 -13.98 4.75
N ARG A 27 -17.92 -15.17 4.74
CA ARG A 27 -19.16 -15.45 5.49
C ARG A 27 -18.96 -15.37 7.00
N GLU A 28 -17.85 -15.87 7.52
CA GLU A 28 -17.56 -15.77 8.96
C GLU A 28 -17.33 -14.32 9.38
N LEU A 29 -16.57 -13.56 8.60
CA LEU A 29 -16.34 -12.13 8.82
C LEU A 29 -17.64 -11.32 8.75
N ALA A 30 -18.57 -11.68 7.85
CA ALA A 30 -19.84 -10.99 7.67
C ALA A 30 -20.80 -11.10 8.87
N LYS A 31 -20.53 -12.00 9.82
CA LYS A 31 -21.33 -12.09 11.06
C LYS A 31 -21.18 -10.85 11.95
N THR A 32 -20.06 -10.14 11.84
CA THR A 32 -19.72 -9.01 12.73
C THR A 32 -19.16 -7.79 12.00
N ASN A 33 -19.04 -7.84 10.67
CA ASN A 33 -18.49 -6.77 9.84
C ASN A 33 -19.31 -6.59 8.56
N ASP A 34 -19.15 -5.44 7.90
CA ASP A 34 -19.64 -5.22 6.54
C ASP A 34 -18.61 -5.78 5.55
N VAL A 35 -18.94 -6.87 4.89
CA VAL A 35 -18.01 -7.56 3.98
C VAL A 35 -18.42 -7.35 2.53
N PHE A 36 -17.44 -6.98 1.73
CA PHE A 36 -17.53 -6.76 0.30
C PHE A 36 -16.56 -7.68 -0.41
N VAL A 37 -16.97 -8.28 -1.54
CA VAL A 37 -16.10 -9.13 -2.37
C VAL A 37 -16.04 -8.55 -3.77
N PHE A 38 -14.85 -8.46 -4.34
CA PHE A 38 -14.61 -8.13 -5.73
C PHE A 38 -13.93 -9.32 -6.42
N HIS A 39 -14.57 -9.86 -7.47
CA HIS A 39 -14.02 -10.98 -8.22
C HIS A 39 -14.38 -10.92 -9.70
N ARG A 40 -13.85 -11.82 -10.49
CA ARG A 40 -14.25 -12.00 -11.89
C ARG A 40 -15.14 -13.22 -12.12
N ILE A 41 -15.84 -13.20 -13.23
CA ILE A 41 -16.41 -14.40 -13.86
C ILE A 41 -15.85 -14.51 -15.30
N GLU A 42 -16.09 -15.65 -15.94
CA GLU A 42 -15.75 -15.89 -17.34
C GLU A 42 -16.97 -16.45 -18.07
N GLU A 43 -17.80 -15.53 -18.61
CA GLU A 43 -19.00 -15.87 -19.33
C GLU A 43 -18.94 -15.23 -20.72
N LYS A 44 -18.69 -16.08 -21.74
CA LYS A 44 -18.47 -15.61 -23.12
C LYS A 44 -19.74 -15.16 -23.84
N THR A 45 -20.90 -15.50 -23.30
CA THR A 45 -22.21 -15.09 -23.83
C THR A 45 -22.62 -13.72 -23.35
N GLU A 46 -21.96 -13.20 -22.29
CA GLU A 46 -22.21 -11.88 -21.72
C GLU A 46 -21.15 -10.87 -22.17
N PRO A 47 -21.47 -9.56 -22.19
CA PRO A 47 -20.49 -8.54 -22.59
C PRO A 47 -19.22 -8.56 -21.74
N LEU A 48 -18.07 -8.47 -22.42
CA LEU A 48 -16.78 -8.32 -21.76
C LEU A 48 -16.77 -7.05 -20.88
N TYR A 49 -16.24 -7.17 -19.66
CA TYR A 49 -16.16 -6.13 -18.64
C TYR A 49 -17.52 -5.66 -18.06
N GLN A 50 -18.59 -6.37 -18.30
CA GLN A 50 -19.85 -6.12 -17.61
C GLN A 50 -19.66 -6.31 -16.10
N VAL A 51 -20.13 -5.32 -15.32
CA VAL A 51 -20.10 -5.33 -13.86
C VAL A 51 -21.47 -5.66 -13.33
N THR A 52 -21.53 -6.53 -12.32
CA THR A 52 -22.78 -6.91 -11.66
C THR A 52 -22.60 -6.90 -10.15
N ASP A 53 -23.57 -6.31 -9.46
CA ASP A 53 -23.64 -6.29 -8.00
C ASP A 53 -24.71 -7.24 -7.50
N THR A 54 -24.41 -8.00 -6.45
CA THR A 54 -25.35 -8.95 -5.81
C THR A 54 -25.03 -9.08 -4.31
N THR A 55 -25.91 -9.70 -3.56
CA THR A 55 -25.69 -10.02 -2.15
C THR A 55 -26.02 -11.47 -1.90
N LYS A 56 -25.13 -12.19 -1.21
CA LYS A 56 -25.33 -13.59 -0.83
C LYS A 56 -24.71 -13.85 0.53
N ASP A 57 -25.42 -14.56 1.41
CA ASP A 57 -24.95 -14.92 2.75
C ASP A 57 -24.43 -13.72 3.58
N SER A 58 -25.11 -12.57 3.49
CA SER A 58 -24.75 -11.29 4.11
C SER A 58 -23.44 -10.68 3.58
N VAL A 59 -22.91 -11.16 2.47
CA VAL A 59 -21.74 -10.63 1.78
C VAL A 59 -22.20 -9.85 0.54
N ASN A 60 -21.74 -8.61 0.38
CA ASN A 60 -21.98 -7.80 -0.81
C ASN A 60 -20.91 -8.13 -1.86
N ILE A 61 -21.33 -8.51 -3.05
CA ILE A 61 -20.45 -9.06 -4.08
C ILE A 61 -20.55 -8.21 -5.34
N ARG A 62 -19.42 -7.71 -5.81
CA ARG A 62 -19.27 -7.20 -7.18
C ARG A 62 -18.43 -8.16 -7.99
N TYR A 63 -18.93 -8.56 -9.14
CA TYR A 63 -18.10 -9.30 -10.12
C TYR A 63 -18.07 -8.60 -11.47
N ILE A 64 -16.94 -8.80 -12.17
CA ILE A 64 -16.71 -8.31 -13.52
C ILE A 64 -16.55 -9.49 -14.48
N ASN A 65 -17.24 -9.45 -15.61
CA ASN A 65 -17.08 -10.46 -16.64
C ASN A 65 -15.76 -10.22 -17.37
N ASN A 66 -14.74 -11.04 -17.09
CA ASN A 66 -13.40 -10.90 -17.66
C ASN A 66 -12.91 -12.24 -18.21
N TYR A 67 -13.20 -12.48 -19.49
CA TYR A 67 -12.65 -13.60 -20.24
C TYR A 67 -11.51 -13.13 -21.15
N GLU A 68 -10.61 -14.07 -21.49
CA GLU A 68 -9.46 -13.76 -22.33
C GLU A 68 -9.89 -13.62 -23.80
N PRO A 69 -9.74 -12.43 -24.41
CA PRO A 69 -10.01 -12.27 -25.84
C PRO A 69 -8.93 -12.98 -26.67
N GLY A 70 -9.29 -13.39 -27.90
CA GLY A 70 -8.40 -14.17 -28.79
C GLY A 70 -7.08 -13.50 -29.19
N ASN A 71 -6.99 -12.16 -29.01
CA ASN A 71 -5.79 -11.35 -29.27
C ASN A 71 -5.05 -10.97 -27.98
N ALA A 72 -5.32 -11.60 -26.85
CA ALA A 72 -4.71 -11.27 -25.58
C ALA A 72 -3.18 -11.40 -25.62
N THR A 73 -2.52 -10.42 -25.03
CA THR A 73 -1.06 -10.35 -24.89
C THR A 73 -0.60 -10.96 -23.55
N PHE A 74 0.71 -11.01 -23.32
CA PHE A 74 1.23 -11.44 -22.04
C PHE A 74 0.88 -10.45 -20.90
N TYR A 75 0.79 -9.15 -21.20
CA TYR A 75 0.37 -8.13 -20.25
C TYR A 75 -1.05 -8.35 -19.73
N ASP A 76 -1.96 -8.77 -20.59
CA ASP A 76 -3.37 -9.03 -20.23
C ASP A 76 -3.53 -10.16 -19.21
N LYS A 77 -2.47 -10.95 -18.99
CA LYS A 77 -2.45 -11.99 -17.96
C LYS A 77 -2.33 -11.43 -16.54
N TYR A 78 -1.82 -10.20 -16.38
CA TYR A 78 -1.56 -9.63 -15.07
C TYR A 78 -1.92 -8.14 -14.94
N LEU A 79 -2.21 -7.44 -16.04
CA LEU A 79 -2.67 -6.04 -16.06
C LEU A 79 -3.97 -5.93 -16.85
N ASN A 80 -4.95 -5.20 -16.29
CA ASN A 80 -6.22 -4.97 -16.96
C ASN A 80 -6.85 -3.63 -16.55
N PRO A 81 -6.73 -2.57 -17.38
CA PRO A 81 -7.25 -1.24 -17.06
C PRO A 81 -8.77 -1.20 -16.84
N ALA A 82 -9.55 -2.06 -17.48
CA ALA A 82 -11.01 -2.11 -17.28
C ALA A 82 -11.35 -2.67 -15.87
N VAL A 83 -10.64 -3.72 -15.45
CA VAL A 83 -10.74 -4.25 -14.07
C VAL A 83 -10.30 -3.21 -13.05
N ASP A 84 -9.21 -2.46 -13.34
CA ASP A 84 -8.72 -1.39 -12.48
C ASP A 84 -9.76 -0.30 -12.25
N ASN A 85 -10.46 0.12 -13.30
CA ASN A 85 -11.51 1.13 -13.21
C ASN A 85 -12.72 0.61 -12.43
N ALA A 86 -13.17 -0.61 -12.70
CA ALA A 86 -14.26 -1.24 -11.96
C ALA A 86 -13.94 -1.38 -10.46
N PHE A 87 -12.68 -1.67 -10.11
CA PHE A 87 -12.19 -1.73 -8.74
C PHE A 87 -12.19 -0.33 -8.08
N ARG A 88 -11.68 0.71 -8.77
CA ARG A 88 -11.71 2.10 -8.27
C ARG A 88 -13.12 2.55 -7.94
N ASP A 89 -14.06 2.26 -8.83
CA ASP A 89 -15.46 2.64 -8.63
C ASP A 89 -16.09 1.87 -7.48
N TYR A 90 -15.71 0.62 -7.27
CA TYR A 90 -16.19 -0.15 -6.12
C TYR A 90 -15.61 0.37 -4.81
N VAL A 91 -14.32 0.71 -4.75
CA VAL A 91 -13.70 1.32 -3.57
C VAL A 91 -14.37 2.64 -3.21
N LYS A 92 -14.65 3.51 -4.19
CA LYS A 92 -15.37 4.78 -3.95
C LYS A 92 -16.77 4.56 -3.38
N LEU A 93 -17.48 3.54 -3.88
CA LEU A 93 -18.83 3.20 -3.45
C LEU A 93 -18.83 2.62 -2.03
N VAL A 94 -17.98 1.61 -1.76
CA VAL A 94 -18.03 0.85 -0.52
C VAL A 94 -17.18 1.46 0.60
N LYS A 95 -16.21 2.31 0.28
CA LYS A 95 -15.30 3.00 1.22
C LYS A 95 -14.78 2.04 2.30
N PRO A 96 -14.00 1.01 1.93
CA PRO A 96 -13.55 0.01 2.86
C PRO A 96 -12.51 0.55 3.85
N ASP A 97 -12.42 -0.07 5.03
CA ASP A 97 -11.36 0.20 6.01
C ASP A 97 -10.08 -0.58 5.69
N VAL A 98 -10.18 -1.68 4.95
CA VAL A 98 -9.07 -2.58 4.58
C VAL A 98 -9.38 -3.32 3.29
N VAL A 99 -8.34 -3.60 2.50
CA VAL A 99 -8.40 -4.49 1.33
C VAL A 99 -7.64 -5.78 1.66
N HIS A 100 -8.32 -6.91 1.59
CA HIS A 100 -7.72 -8.23 1.76
C HIS A 100 -7.69 -8.97 0.42
N ILE A 101 -6.51 -9.20 -0.10
CA ILE A 101 -6.30 -9.86 -1.38
C ILE A 101 -6.11 -11.36 -1.13
N GLY A 102 -6.91 -12.19 -1.80
CA GLY A 102 -6.68 -13.63 -1.91
C GLY A 102 -5.86 -13.95 -3.16
N HIS A 103 -6.27 -13.48 -4.34
CA HIS A 103 -5.54 -13.76 -5.58
C HIS A 103 -5.83 -12.73 -6.67
N LEU A 104 -4.85 -12.47 -7.54
CA LEU A 104 -4.93 -11.46 -8.61
C LEU A 104 -4.87 -12.03 -10.04
N SER A 105 -4.65 -13.32 -10.20
CA SER A 105 -4.62 -13.96 -11.52
C SER A 105 -5.93 -13.68 -12.29
N HIS A 106 -5.82 -13.34 -13.57
CA HIS A 106 -6.97 -12.98 -14.42
C HIS A 106 -7.82 -11.79 -13.92
N LEU A 107 -7.36 -11.07 -12.90
CA LEU A 107 -7.84 -9.74 -12.52
C LEU A 107 -6.82 -8.70 -12.99
N SER A 108 -6.27 -7.93 -12.06
CA SER A 108 -5.17 -7.00 -12.33
C SER A 108 -4.27 -6.88 -11.11
N THR A 109 -2.97 -6.95 -11.33
CA THR A 109 -1.97 -6.71 -10.29
C THR A 109 -1.80 -5.23 -9.94
N GLN A 110 -2.48 -4.34 -10.66
CA GLN A 110 -2.57 -2.92 -10.30
C GLN A 110 -3.45 -2.66 -9.08
N ILE A 111 -4.33 -3.59 -8.70
CA ILE A 111 -5.28 -3.45 -7.59
C ILE A 111 -4.61 -3.08 -6.25
N PRO A 112 -3.52 -3.73 -5.78
CA PRO A 112 -2.82 -3.32 -4.55
C PRO A 112 -2.25 -1.90 -4.64
N ILE A 113 -1.72 -1.53 -5.81
CA ILE A 113 -1.18 -0.19 -6.06
C ILE A 113 -2.29 0.86 -5.98
N ILE A 114 -3.45 0.60 -6.59
CA ILE A 114 -4.63 1.46 -6.51
C ILE A 114 -5.09 1.59 -5.07
N ALA A 115 -5.32 0.48 -4.38
CA ALA A 115 -5.77 0.47 -2.98
C ALA A 115 -4.83 1.29 -2.09
N LYS A 116 -3.51 1.03 -2.21
CA LYS A 116 -2.50 1.68 -1.37
C LYS A 116 -2.21 3.12 -1.75
N ARG A 117 -1.92 3.38 -3.04
CA ARG A 117 -1.40 4.68 -3.48
C ARG A 117 -2.48 5.70 -3.85
N GLU A 118 -3.65 5.26 -4.36
CA GLU A 118 -4.73 6.19 -4.71
C GLU A 118 -5.70 6.41 -3.55
N PHE A 119 -6.01 5.35 -2.78
CA PHE A 119 -7.01 5.41 -1.71
C PHE A 119 -6.43 5.35 -0.29
N GLY A 120 -5.14 5.09 -0.13
CA GLY A 120 -4.49 5.03 1.18
C GLY A 120 -4.97 3.90 2.08
N LEU A 121 -5.47 2.82 1.50
CA LEU A 121 -6.04 1.73 2.24
C LEU A 121 -4.98 0.74 2.74
N PRO A 122 -5.20 0.11 3.90
CA PRO A 122 -4.45 -1.07 4.31
C PRO A 122 -4.64 -2.20 3.32
N VAL A 123 -3.54 -2.83 2.91
CA VAL A 123 -3.55 -3.97 1.99
C VAL A 123 -2.94 -5.18 2.66
N LEU A 124 -3.72 -6.22 2.79
CA LEU A 124 -3.30 -7.53 3.27
C LEU A 124 -3.41 -8.54 2.13
N PHE A 125 -2.48 -9.49 2.04
CA PHE A 125 -2.48 -10.53 1.02
C PHE A 125 -2.31 -11.93 1.63
N THR A 126 -3.33 -12.77 1.54
CA THR A 126 -3.17 -14.21 1.78
C THR A 126 -2.64 -14.86 0.51
N ILE A 127 -1.41 -15.34 0.57
CA ILE A 127 -0.73 -15.98 -0.56
C ILE A 127 -1.16 -17.45 -0.67
N HIS A 128 -1.70 -17.83 -1.82
CA HIS A 128 -2.20 -19.19 -2.04
C HIS A 128 -1.27 -20.07 -2.85
N ASP A 129 -0.35 -19.45 -3.62
CA ASP A 129 0.60 -20.13 -4.50
C ASP A 129 1.82 -19.25 -4.82
N PHE A 130 2.56 -19.62 -5.85
CA PHE A 130 3.77 -18.90 -6.31
C PHE A 130 3.50 -17.92 -7.46
N TRP A 131 2.24 -17.59 -7.76
CA TRP A 131 1.87 -16.86 -8.98
C TRP A 131 2.50 -15.46 -9.06
N MET A 132 2.74 -14.81 -7.96
CA MET A 132 3.41 -13.50 -7.98
C MET A 132 4.81 -13.57 -8.62
N PHE A 133 5.52 -14.68 -8.45
CA PHE A 133 6.88 -14.86 -8.98
C PHE A 133 6.95 -15.84 -10.17
N CYS A 134 6.01 -16.76 -10.26
CA CYS A 134 5.92 -17.72 -11.34
C CYS A 134 4.68 -17.46 -12.18
N HIS A 135 4.83 -17.09 -13.47
CA HIS A 135 3.68 -16.79 -14.34
C HIS A 135 2.66 -17.94 -14.48
N ARG A 136 3.02 -19.17 -14.07
CA ARG A 136 2.15 -20.35 -14.01
C ARG A 136 1.64 -20.68 -12.59
N GLY A 137 2.20 -20.07 -11.55
CA GLY A 137 1.80 -20.24 -10.17
C GLY A 137 2.26 -21.51 -9.46
N GLN A 138 2.85 -22.47 -10.13
CA GLN A 138 3.13 -23.81 -9.58
C GLN A 138 4.60 -24.15 -9.38
N LEU A 139 5.55 -23.34 -9.83
CA LEU A 139 6.98 -23.63 -9.82
C LEU A 139 7.33 -25.00 -10.40
N ILE A 140 6.68 -25.38 -11.50
CA ILE A 140 6.93 -26.64 -12.21
C ILE A 140 7.16 -26.35 -13.71
N ASN A 141 8.23 -26.90 -14.26
CA ASN A 141 8.56 -26.71 -15.67
C ASN A 141 7.61 -27.55 -16.55
N PRO A 142 6.91 -26.97 -17.53
CA PRO A 142 5.96 -27.69 -18.37
C PRO A 142 6.61 -28.64 -19.39
N LYS A 143 7.94 -28.56 -19.60
CA LYS A 143 8.66 -29.43 -20.54
C LYS A 143 8.94 -30.82 -19.95
N ASP A 144 9.32 -30.86 -18.67
CA ASP A 144 9.80 -32.08 -18.00
C ASP A 144 9.13 -32.38 -16.68
N TRP A 145 8.21 -31.50 -16.23
CA TRP A 145 7.46 -31.56 -14.98
C TRP A 145 8.35 -31.56 -13.72
N GLN A 146 9.59 -31.05 -13.85
CA GLN A 146 10.48 -30.87 -12.71
C GLN A 146 10.14 -29.58 -11.95
N ILE A 147 10.37 -29.61 -10.63
CA ILE A 147 10.19 -28.43 -9.78
C ILE A 147 11.27 -27.40 -10.12
N CYS A 148 10.86 -26.16 -10.37
CA CYS A 148 11.76 -25.02 -10.53
C CYS A 148 12.33 -24.62 -9.15
N PRO A 149 13.65 -24.58 -8.95
CA PRO A 149 14.22 -24.24 -7.65
C PRO A 149 13.94 -22.79 -7.26
N LEU A 150 14.21 -21.85 -8.16
CA LEU A 150 13.87 -20.43 -8.06
C LEU A 150 13.64 -19.85 -9.45
N PRO A 151 12.66 -18.95 -9.61
CA PRO A 151 12.43 -18.24 -10.86
C PRO A 151 13.65 -17.40 -11.25
N ASN A 152 14.05 -17.46 -12.50
CA ASN A 152 15.03 -16.55 -13.09
C ASN A 152 14.61 -16.18 -14.50
N THR A 153 15.01 -15.02 -14.99
CA THR A 153 14.52 -14.44 -16.23
C THR A 153 14.72 -15.36 -17.43
N GLY A 154 15.88 -15.97 -17.60
CA GLY A 154 16.18 -16.86 -18.73
C GLY A 154 15.29 -18.11 -18.76
N GLN A 155 15.28 -18.85 -17.67
CA GLN A 155 14.48 -20.06 -17.51
C GLN A 155 12.96 -19.77 -17.61
N CYS A 156 12.51 -18.64 -17.03
CA CYS A 156 11.10 -18.24 -17.11
C CYS A 156 10.72 -17.82 -18.54
N THR A 157 11.61 -17.20 -19.30
CA THR A 157 11.39 -16.89 -20.73
C THR A 157 11.19 -18.16 -21.56
N GLU A 158 12.06 -19.16 -21.39
CA GLU A 158 11.91 -20.45 -22.06
C GLU A 158 10.64 -21.20 -21.68
N CYS A 159 10.29 -21.17 -20.38
CA CYS A 159 9.06 -21.74 -19.86
C CYS A 159 7.83 -21.06 -20.49
N ALA A 160 7.84 -19.73 -20.58
CA ALA A 160 6.76 -18.95 -21.17
C ALA A 160 6.63 -19.22 -22.69
N ALA A 161 7.76 -19.23 -23.42
CA ALA A 161 7.79 -19.56 -24.84
C ALA A 161 7.13 -20.93 -25.12
N PHE A 162 7.46 -21.93 -24.31
CA PHE A 162 6.87 -23.27 -24.43
C PHE A 162 5.38 -23.29 -24.04
N HIS A 163 5.05 -22.69 -22.89
CA HIS A 163 3.69 -22.72 -22.36
C HIS A 163 2.69 -21.97 -23.23
N TYR A 164 3.05 -20.78 -23.73
CA TYR A 164 2.21 -19.95 -24.58
C TYR A 164 2.35 -20.29 -26.08
N LYS A 165 3.16 -21.26 -26.43
CA LYS A 165 3.45 -21.68 -27.83
C LYS A 165 3.91 -20.49 -28.68
N LYS A 166 4.77 -19.63 -28.13
CA LYS A 166 5.37 -18.46 -28.79
C LYS A 166 6.89 -18.60 -28.75
N PRO A 167 7.54 -19.20 -29.78
CA PRO A 167 8.99 -19.44 -29.78
C PRO A 167 9.84 -18.16 -29.68
N ASP A 168 9.29 -17.03 -30.14
CA ASP A 168 9.85 -15.68 -30.14
C ASP A 168 9.49 -14.88 -28.87
N PHE A 169 9.12 -15.55 -27.80
CA PHE A 169 8.77 -14.88 -26.53
C PHE A 169 9.96 -14.11 -25.98
N GLY A 170 9.79 -12.78 -25.86
CA GLY A 170 10.88 -11.87 -25.46
C GLY A 170 11.23 -11.93 -23.97
N THR A 171 12.51 -11.93 -23.66
CA THR A 171 13.02 -11.89 -22.28
C THR A 171 12.57 -10.61 -21.54
N GLU A 172 12.41 -9.51 -22.26
CA GLU A 172 11.96 -8.23 -21.68
C GLU A 172 10.58 -8.32 -21.07
N LEU A 173 9.66 -9.12 -21.63
CA LEU A 173 8.31 -9.32 -21.08
C LEU A 173 8.34 -9.92 -19.66
N ILE A 174 9.28 -10.82 -19.39
CA ILE A 174 9.47 -11.38 -18.04
C ILE A 174 10.07 -10.34 -17.11
N LYS A 175 11.09 -9.58 -17.56
CA LYS A 175 11.71 -8.52 -16.75
C LYS A 175 10.71 -7.43 -16.36
N GLU A 176 9.91 -6.95 -17.30
CA GLU A 176 8.89 -5.93 -17.07
C GLU A 176 7.83 -6.43 -16.07
N ARG A 177 7.40 -7.68 -16.21
CA ARG A 177 6.49 -8.30 -15.25
C ARG A 177 7.13 -8.36 -13.87
N ASP A 178 8.37 -8.83 -13.75
CA ASP A 178 9.05 -9.00 -12.47
C ASP A 178 9.31 -7.66 -11.79
N GLU A 179 9.63 -6.61 -12.54
CA GLU A 179 9.76 -5.24 -12.03
C GLU A 179 8.40 -4.69 -11.55
N HIS A 180 7.36 -4.89 -12.34
CA HIS A 180 6.01 -4.50 -11.95
C HIS A 180 5.58 -5.22 -10.66
N ILE A 181 5.80 -6.53 -10.56
CA ILE A 181 5.44 -7.33 -9.37
C ILE A 181 6.19 -6.84 -8.12
N ARG A 182 7.48 -6.45 -8.23
CA ARG A 182 8.19 -5.83 -7.09
C ARG A 182 7.47 -4.59 -6.58
N ASN A 183 7.05 -3.70 -7.48
CA ASN A 183 6.28 -2.51 -7.13
C ASN A 183 4.92 -2.86 -6.48
N VAL A 184 4.29 -3.95 -6.91
CA VAL A 184 3.04 -4.45 -6.31
C VAL A 184 3.28 -4.93 -4.88
N LEU A 185 4.33 -5.73 -4.65
CA LEU A 185 4.68 -6.28 -3.34
C LEU A 185 5.00 -5.19 -2.31
N GLU A 186 5.55 -4.04 -2.75
CA GLU A 186 5.77 -2.88 -1.89
C GLU A 186 4.45 -2.25 -1.39
N CYS A 187 3.35 -2.40 -2.14
CA CYS A 187 2.05 -1.86 -1.78
C CYS A 187 1.23 -2.77 -0.85
N ILE A 188 1.76 -3.91 -0.43
CA ILE A 188 1.11 -4.85 0.46
C ILE A 188 1.72 -4.70 1.86
N ASP A 189 0.90 -4.39 2.86
CA ASP A 189 1.37 -4.15 4.24
C ASP A 189 1.70 -5.46 4.97
N VAL A 190 0.86 -6.47 4.80
CA VAL A 190 0.99 -7.77 5.48
C VAL A 190 0.68 -8.91 4.53
N PHE A 191 1.50 -9.96 4.60
CA PHE A 191 1.27 -11.22 3.91
C PHE A 191 0.91 -12.33 4.92
N PHE A 192 -0.08 -13.15 4.58
CA PHE A 192 -0.37 -14.39 5.27
C PHE A 192 0.08 -15.57 4.41
N ALA A 193 0.98 -16.37 4.95
CA ALA A 193 1.49 -17.59 4.33
C ALA A 193 0.91 -18.83 5.03
N PRO A 194 0.09 -19.64 4.37
CA PRO A 194 -0.51 -20.83 4.97
C PRO A 194 0.46 -21.99 5.19
N SER A 195 1.69 -21.91 4.70
CA SER A 195 2.78 -22.85 4.94
C SER A 195 4.11 -22.15 5.12
N HIS A 196 5.02 -22.74 5.86
CA HIS A 196 6.40 -22.27 6.00
C HIS A 196 7.18 -22.39 4.67
N THR A 197 6.83 -23.34 3.83
CA THR A 197 7.39 -23.45 2.47
C THR A 197 7.13 -22.17 1.67
N LEU A 198 5.89 -21.68 1.69
CA LEU A 198 5.52 -20.48 0.95
C LEU A 198 6.08 -19.20 1.62
N GLU A 199 6.05 -19.13 2.94
CA GLU A 199 6.68 -18.06 3.72
C GLU A 199 8.16 -17.90 3.36
N LYS A 200 8.94 -18.97 3.47
CA LYS A 200 10.38 -18.98 3.12
C LYS A 200 10.63 -18.62 1.66
N PHE A 201 9.79 -19.10 0.75
CA PHE A 201 9.91 -18.78 -0.66
C PHE A 201 9.74 -17.28 -0.91
N TYR A 202 8.71 -16.64 -0.35
CA TYR A 202 8.47 -15.22 -0.51
C TYR A 202 9.57 -14.36 0.12
N ILE A 203 10.09 -14.77 1.29
CA ILE A 203 11.25 -14.11 1.92
C ILE A 203 12.48 -14.21 1.02
N ASN A 204 12.77 -15.39 0.46
CA ASN A 204 13.88 -15.59 -0.46
C ASN A 204 13.75 -14.78 -1.76
N MET A 205 12.52 -14.44 -2.16
CA MET A 205 12.23 -13.57 -3.30
C MET A 205 12.21 -12.07 -2.95
N GLY A 206 12.59 -11.71 -1.71
CA GLY A 206 12.80 -10.33 -1.29
C GLY A 206 11.64 -9.69 -0.53
N VAL A 207 10.63 -10.45 -0.12
CA VAL A 207 9.60 -9.94 0.81
C VAL A 207 10.20 -9.82 2.20
N ASP A 208 9.99 -8.67 2.84
CA ASP A 208 10.46 -8.39 4.19
C ASP A 208 9.89 -9.40 5.20
N PRO A 209 10.74 -10.12 5.97
CA PRO A 209 10.29 -11.07 6.97
C PRO A 209 9.34 -10.48 8.01
N ASP A 210 9.46 -9.19 8.34
CA ASP A 210 8.60 -8.51 9.32
C ASP A 210 7.17 -8.28 8.79
N ARG A 211 6.95 -8.45 7.49
CA ARG A 211 5.66 -8.26 6.82
C ARG A 211 4.96 -9.55 6.46
N ILE A 212 5.58 -10.73 6.66
CA ILE A 212 5.00 -12.01 6.32
C ILE A 212 4.78 -12.86 7.58
N PHE A 213 3.59 -13.40 7.73
CA PHE A 213 3.19 -14.17 8.91
C PHE A 213 2.68 -15.54 8.49
N TYR A 214 3.18 -16.58 9.15
CA TYR A 214 2.58 -17.89 9.03
C TYR A 214 1.16 -17.87 9.58
N SER A 215 0.19 -18.25 8.78
CA SER A 215 -1.23 -18.27 9.16
C SER A 215 -1.96 -19.41 8.46
N LYS A 216 -2.20 -20.50 9.20
CA LYS A 216 -2.97 -21.65 8.70
C LYS A 216 -4.36 -21.23 8.23
N TYR A 217 -4.89 -21.92 7.23
CA TYR A 217 -6.28 -21.77 6.83
C TYR A 217 -7.25 -22.18 7.95
N GLY A 218 -8.36 -21.50 8.03
CA GLY A 218 -9.49 -21.87 8.86
C GLY A 218 -10.51 -22.73 8.12
N PHE A 219 -11.14 -23.65 8.84
CA PHE A 219 -12.11 -24.60 8.31
C PHE A 219 -13.47 -24.48 8.99
N ASN A 220 -14.52 -24.73 8.23
CA ASN A 220 -15.86 -24.88 8.81
C ASN A 220 -16.02 -26.27 9.44
N LEU A 221 -15.51 -26.42 10.65
CA LEU A 221 -15.50 -27.69 11.39
C LEU A 221 -16.89 -28.19 11.80
N SER A 222 -17.94 -27.35 11.70
CA SER A 222 -19.31 -27.78 12.04
C SER A 222 -19.89 -28.82 11.08
N LYS A 223 -19.29 -28.98 9.91
CA LYS A 223 -19.69 -29.94 8.88
C LYS A 223 -18.83 -31.20 8.83
N ILE A 224 -17.79 -31.26 9.66
CA ILE A 224 -16.84 -32.38 9.68
C ILE A 224 -16.95 -33.05 11.04
N HIS A 225 -17.27 -34.34 11.04
CA HIS A 225 -17.39 -35.17 12.23
C HIS A 225 -16.30 -36.23 12.23
N LYS A 226 -15.87 -36.64 13.41
CA LYS A 226 -14.93 -37.75 13.57
C LYS A 226 -15.50 -39.01 12.93
N SER A 227 -14.72 -39.61 12.06
CA SER A 227 -15.06 -40.84 11.40
C SER A 227 -14.71 -42.00 12.34
N HIS A 228 -15.63 -42.42 13.22
CA HIS A 228 -15.41 -43.59 14.08
C HIS A 228 -15.57 -44.86 13.23
N LYS A 229 -14.44 -45.35 12.69
CA LYS A 229 -14.43 -46.61 11.94
C LYS A 229 -13.49 -47.62 12.53
N ALA A 230 -14.00 -48.83 12.73
CA ALA A 230 -13.17 -50.02 12.60
C ALA A 230 -12.65 -50.06 11.15
N PRO A 231 -11.40 -50.44 10.89
CA PRO A 231 -10.90 -50.57 9.52
C PRO A 231 -11.86 -51.48 8.72
N HIS A 232 -12.18 -51.09 7.48
CA HIS A 232 -12.97 -51.93 6.61
C HIS A 232 -12.25 -53.26 6.42
N GLU A 233 -12.98 -54.38 6.22
CA GLU A 233 -12.37 -55.66 5.82
C GLU A 233 -11.42 -55.48 4.63
N LYS A 234 -11.71 -54.49 3.77
CA LYS A 234 -10.94 -54.11 2.61
C LYS A 234 -10.44 -52.65 2.78
N ILE A 235 -9.13 -52.47 2.97
CA ILE A 235 -8.55 -51.15 3.15
C ILE A 235 -8.87 -50.28 1.95
N THR A 236 -9.52 -49.13 2.20
CA THR A 236 -9.90 -48.17 1.14
C THR A 236 -8.96 -46.97 1.15
N PHE A 237 -8.13 -46.91 0.13
CA PHE A 237 -7.40 -45.67 -0.20
C PHE A 237 -8.32 -44.70 -0.94
N GLY A 238 -8.25 -43.44 -0.61
CA GLY A 238 -9.08 -42.42 -1.23
C GLY A 238 -8.29 -41.28 -1.81
N PHE A 239 -8.77 -40.71 -2.90
CA PHE A 239 -8.33 -39.42 -3.43
C PHE A 239 -9.55 -38.54 -3.62
N THR A 240 -9.42 -37.25 -3.27
CA THR A 240 -10.43 -36.26 -3.61
C THR A 240 -9.77 -34.97 -4.11
N GLY A 241 -10.30 -34.42 -5.20
CA GLY A 241 -9.80 -33.18 -5.81
C GLY A 241 -9.87 -33.19 -7.35
N ARG A 242 -9.29 -32.16 -7.96
CA ARG A 242 -9.24 -32.04 -9.43
C ARG A 242 -8.36 -33.15 -10.02
N ILE A 243 -8.86 -33.84 -11.02
CA ILE A 243 -8.10 -34.87 -11.76
C ILE A 243 -7.29 -34.17 -12.87
N ILE A 244 -6.12 -33.67 -12.47
CA ILE A 244 -5.14 -33.02 -13.37
C ILE A 244 -3.74 -33.56 -13.08
N LEU A 245 -2.85 -33.43 -14.06
CA LEU A 245 -1.51 -34.03 -14.01
C LEU A 245 -0.73 -33.65 -12.75
N THR A 246 -0.75 -32.38 -12.36
CA THR A 246 0.00 -31.87 -11.20
C THR A 246 -0.48 -32.44 -9.86
N LYS A 247 -1.71 -32.93 -9.79
CA LYS A 247 -2.25 -33.65 -8.62
C LYS A 247 -1.79 -35.12 -8.52
N GLY A 248 -1.06 -35.62 -9.52
CA GLY A 248 -0.38 -36.93 -9.45
C GLY A 248 -1.30 -38.15 -9.45
N VAL A 249 -2.56 -38.01 -9.90
CA VAL A 249 -3.52 -39.13 -9.91
C VAL A 249 -3.03 -40.31 -10.75
N HIS A 250 -2.28 -40.05 -11.82
CA HIS A 250 -1.63 -41.09 -12.61
C HIS A 250 -0.61 -41.92 -11.83
N LEU A 251 0.18 -41.27 -10.94
CA LEU A 251 1.12 -41.99 -10.05
C LEU A 251 0.38 -42.86 -9.04
N LEU A 252 -0.73 -42.35 -8.48
CA LEU A 252 -1.57 -43.09 -7.57
C LEU A 252 -2.17 -44.32 -8.23
N CYS A 253 -2.75 -44.19 -9.42
CA CYS A 253 -3.30 -45.29 -10.17
C CYS A 253 -2.22 -46.30 -10.55
N GLU A 254 -1.04 -45.86 -11.00
CA GLU A 254 0.09 -46.73 -11.31
C GLU A 254 0.59 -47.49 -10.09
N ALA A 255 0.77 -46.81 -8.94
CA ALA A 255 1.22 -47.42 -7.71
C ALA A 255 0.20 -48.47 -7.19
N PHE A 256 -1.09 -48.08 -7.18
CA PHE A 256 -2.16 -48.94 -6.69
C PHE A 256 -2.37 -50.19 -7.57
N SER A 257 -2.26 -50.05 -8.90
CA SER A 257 -2.40 -51.20 -9.82
C SER A 257 -1.39 -52.33 -9.62
N LYS A 258 -0.32 -52.05 -8.84
CA LYS A 258 0.78 -53.00 -8.52
C LYS A 258 0.80 -53.47 -7.06
N VAL A 259 -0.16 -53.05 -6.23
CA VAL A 259 -0.27 -53.57 -4.85
C VAL A 259 -1.00 -54.92 -4.84
N CYS A 260 -0.71 -55.71 -3.83
CA CYS A 260 -1.34 -57.00 -3.60
C CYS A 260 -2.10 -56.99 -2.26
N GLY A 261 -3.18 -57.74 -2.15
CA GLY A 261 -3.93 -57.89 -0.91
C GLY A 261 -5.33 -57.32 -0.95
N ASN A 262 -6.00 -57.26 0.22
CA ASN A 262 -7.40 -56.84 0.30
C ASN A 262 -7.53 -55.30 0.41
N ALA A 263 -7.42 -54.61 -0.72
CA ALA A 263 -7.51 -53.18 -0.80
C ALA A 263 -8.33 -52.71 -2.02
N ARG A 264 -8.82 -51.46 -1.97
CA ARG A 264 -9.42 -50.75 -3.10
C ARG A 264 -8.99 -49.29 -3.10
N LEU A 265 -9.06 -48.65 -4.27
CA LEU A 265 -8.83 -47.21 -4.44
C LEU A 265 -10.12 -46.55 -4.94
N VAL A 266 -10.53 -45.47 -4.27
CA VAL A 266 -11.70 -44.67 -4.65
C VAL A 266 -11.24 -43.28 -4.98
N ILE A 267 -11.57 -42.77 -6.19
CA ILE A 267 -11.17 -41.47 -6.70
C ILE A 267 -12.40 -40.60 -6.90
N TRP A 268 -12.49 -39.51 -6.12
CA TRP A 268 -13.51 -38.49 -6.28
C TRP A 268 -12.91 -37.26 -6.98
N GLY A 269 -13.52 -36.86 -8.10
CA GLY A 269 -13.11 -35.73 -8.91
C GLY A 269 -13.70 -35.82 -10.32
N ASP A 270 -13.83 -34.67 -10.96
CA ASP A 270 -14.26 -34.62 -12.34
C ASP A 270 -13.17 -35.22 -13.26
N TYR A 271 -13.55 -36.19 -14.08
CA TYR A 271 -12.67 -36.89 -15.01
C TYR A 271 -13.08 -36.69 -16.49
N ASP A 272 -13.89 -35.68 -16.82
CA ASP A 272 -14.36 -35.41 -18.17
C ASP A 272 -13.24 -34.93 -19.12
N SER A 273 -12.11 -34.47 -18.56
CA SER A 273 -10.93 -34.12 -19.34
C SER A 273 -10.33 -35.33 -20.05
N LYS A 274 -9.64 -35.12 -21.18
CA LYS A 274 -8.93 -36.23 -21.91
C LYS A 274 -7.99 -36.98 -20.95
N TYR A 275 -7.25 -36.27 -20.10
CA TYR A 275 -6.37 -36.89 -19.09
C TYR A 275 -7.16 -37.79 -18.10
N GLY A 276 -8.31 -37.31 -17.64
CA GLY A 276 -9.16 -38.08 -16.71
C GLY A 276 -9.72 -39.33 -17.37
N GLN A 277 -10.24 -39.20 -18.61
CA GLN A 277 -10.77 -40.31 -19.39
C GLN A 277 -9.70 -41.38 -19.68
N ASP A 278 -8.49 -41.00 -20.08
CA ASP A 278 -7.35 -41.90 -20.25
C ASP A 278 -7.03 -42.72 -19.00
N LEU A 279 -7.13 -42.10 -17.82
CA LEU A 279 -6.93 -42.79 -16.53
C LEU A 279 -8.06 -43.80 -16.24
N VAL A 280 -9.31 -43.41 -16.48
CA VAL A 280 -10.47 -44.30 -16.32
C VAL A 280 -10.34 -45.51 -17.24
N GLU A 281 -10.07 -45.29 -18.53
CA GLU A 281 -9.90 -46.36 -19.51
C GLU A 281 -8.80 -47.35 -19.12
N LYS A 282 -7.66 -46.80 -18.64
CA LYS A 282 -6.48 -47.64 -18.36
C LYS A 282 -6.59 -48.41 -17.02
N TYR A 283 -7.27 -47.86 -15.99
CA TYR A 283 -7.14 -48.36 -14.64
C TYR A 283 -8.43 -48.83 -13.99
N SER A 284 -9.62 -48.67 -14.56
CA SER A 284 -10.89 -49.10 -13.96
C SER A 284 -10.98 -50.60 -13.68
N CYS A 285 -10.21 -51.41 -14.41
CA CYS A 285 -10.13 -52.85 -14.18
C CYS A 285 -9.27 -53.27 -12.98
N CYS A 286 -8.52 -52.36 -12.35
CA CYS A 286 -7.50 -52.67 -11.36
C CYS A 286 -7.99 -52.51 -9.92
N GLY A 287 -9.28 -52.57 -9.63
CA GLY A 287 -9.83 -52.32 -8.31
C GLY A 287 -9.87 -50.82 -7.94
N ILE A 288 -9.86 -49.97 -8.97
CA ILE A 288 -9.92 -48.50 -8.86
C ILE A 288 -11.31 -48.04 -9.29
N GLU A 289 -11.98 -47.32 -8.40
CA GLU A 289 -13.32 -46.76 -8.67
C GLU A 289 -13.26 -45.26 -8.85
N PHE A 290 -13.68 -44.71 -10.02
CA PHE A 290 -13.85 -43.31 -10.28
C PHE A 290 -15.30 -42.90 -10.02
N LYS A 291 -15.53 -42.01 -9.03
CA LYS A 291 -16.86 -41.63 -8.55
C LYS A 291 -17.40 -40.34 -9.15
N GLY A 292 -16.56 -39.57 -9.88
CA GLY A 292 -16.93 -38.26 -10.42
C GLY A 292 -16.85 -37.15 -9.37
N ALA A 293 -17.30 -35.95 -9.80
CA ALA A 293 -17.39 -34.79 -8.93
C ALA A 293 -18.47 -34.94 -7.87
N TYR A 294 -18.32 -34.27 -6.72
CA TYR A 294 -19.31 -34.23 -5.66
C TYR A 294 -19.57 -32.80 -5.19
N HIS A 295 -20.72 -32.58 -4.60
CA HIS A 295 -21.08 -31.32 -3.98
C HIS A 295 -20.49 -31.21 -2.56
N ASN A 296 -20.08 -30.02 -2.13
CA ASN A 296 -19.38 -29.81 -0.84
C ASN A 296 -20.23 -30.14 0.42
N ASP A 297 -21.55 -30.28 0.27
CA ASP A 297 -22.47 -30.80 1.29
C ASP A 297 -22.29 -32.31 1.55
N LYS A 298 -21.68 -33.04 0.59
CA LYS A 298 -21.35 -34.46 0.71
C LYS A 298 -19.93 -34.74 1.21
N LEU A 299 -19.19 -33.71 1.64
CA LEU A 299 -17.79 -33.88 2.05
C LEU A 299 -17.62 -34.95 3.12
N GLN A 300 -18.49 -34.99 4.15
CA GLN A 300 -18.41 -36.00 5.18
C GLN A 300 -18.62 -37.42 4.64
N GLU A 301 -19.58 -37.62 3.74
CA GLU A 301 -19.85 -38.91 3.10
C GLU A 301 -18.64 -39.39 2.29
N VAL A 302 -17.99 -38.44 1.58
CA VAL A 302 -16.76 -38.74 0.82
C VAL A 302 -15.63 -39.12 1.76
N LEU A 303 -15.38 -38.36 2.82
CA LEU A 303 -14.35 -38.64 3.80
C LEU A 303 -14.61 -40.02 4.48
N ASP A 304 -15.87 -40.27 4.81
CA ASP A 304 -16.29 -41.54 5.42
C ASP A 304 -16.08 -42.76 4.52
N SER A 305 -15.88 -42.59 3.24
CA SER A 305 -15.59 -43.69 2.31
C SER A 305 -14.14 -44.17 2.33
N PHE A 306 -13.22 -43.48 3.02
CA PHE A 306 -11.78 -43.77 3.05
C PHE A 306 -11.32 -44.30 4.40
N ASP A 307 -10.30 -45.19 4.38
CA ASP A 307 -9.47 -45.52 5.54
C ASP A 307 -8.16 -44.71 5.55
N VAL A 308 -7.70 -44.32 4.35
CA VAL A 308 -6.51 -43.48 4.16
C VAL A 308 -6.75 -42.51 3.00
N LEU A 309 -6.63 -41.20 3.22
CA LEU A 309 -6.60 -40.23 2.14
C LEU A 309 -5.20 -40.14 1.52
N VAL A 310 -5.08 -40.20 0.19
CA VAL A 310 -3.80 -40.08 -0.52
C VAL A 310 -3.72 -38.75 -1.29
N CYS A 311 -2.66 -37.98 -1.03
CA CYS A 311 -2.35 -36.72 -1.76
C CYS A 311 -1.05 -36.89 -2.56
N PRO A 312 -1.10 -37.38 -3.81
CA PRO A 312 0.07 -37.74 -4.59
C PRO A 312 0.58 -36.60 -5.48
N SER A 313 0.30 -35.35 -5.15
CA SER A 313 0.70 -34.19 -5.93
C SER A 313 2.18 -34.17 -6.28
N ILE A 314 2.51 -33.82 -7.52
CA ILE A 314 3.88 -33.79 -8.04
C ILE A 314 4.52 -32.38 -8.02
N TRP A 315 3.84 -31.42 -7.42
CA TRP A 315 4.32 -30.06 -7.25
C TRP A 315 4.31 -29.64 -5.78
N LEU A 316 4.91 -28.50 -5.47
CA LEU A 316 4.95 -27.95 -4.11
C LEU A 316 3.59 -27.36 -3.74
N GLU A 317 2.68 -28.21 -3.29
CA GLU A 317 1.41 -27.73 -2.73
C GLU A 317 1.68 -26.79 -1.56
N ASN A 318 0.82 -25.78 -1.41
CA ASN A 318 0.93 -24.86 -0.29
C ASN A 318 0.35 -25.49 0.99
N ALA A 319 -0.96 -25.51 1.14
CA ALA A 319 -1.65 -26.15 2.28
C ALA A 319 -2.96 -26.79 1.79
N PRO A 320 -2.91 -27.98 1.19
CA PRO A 320 -4.08 -28.60 0.60
C PRO A 320 -5.22 -28.77 1.61
N LEU A 321 -6.38 -28.21 1.30
CA LEU A 321 -7.54 -28.22 2.20
C LEU A 321 -7.94 -29.64 2.55
N VAL A 322 -7.90 -30.56 1.58
CA VAL A 322 -8.32 -31.97 1.74
C VAL A 322 -7.53 -32.71 2.82
N ILE A 323 -6.25 -32.38 3.05
CA ILE A 323 -5.44 -32.96 4.13
C ILE A 323 -5.98 -32.54 5.49
N GLN A 324 -6.25 -31.27 5.68
CA GLN A 324 -6.75 -30.75 6.94
C GLN A 324 -8.22 -31.15 7.17
N GLU A 325 -9.02 -31.31 6.11
CA GLU A 325 -10.37 -31.87 6.17
C GLU A 325 -10.32 -33.35 6.65
N ALA A 326 -9.42 -34.15 6.10
CA ALA A 326 -9.21 -35.52 6.55
C ALA A 326 -8.69 -35.58 8.00
N GLN A 327 -7.74 -34.74 8.37
CA GLN A 327 -7.24 -34.61 9.75
C GLN A 327 -8.36 -34.18 10.72
N ALA A 328 -9.25 -33.28 10.33
CA ALA A 328 -10.40 -32.91 11.15
C ALA A 328 -11.39 -34.07 11.35
N ALA A 329 -11.51 -34.95 10.35
CA ALA A 329 -12.29 -36.19 10.43
C ALA A 329 -11.54 -37.36 11.10
N GLU A 330 -10.29 -37.15 11.52
CA GLU A 330 -9.39 -38.18 12.07
C GLU A 330 -9.11 -39.35 11.09
N ILE A 331 -9.06 -39.04 9.78
CA ILE A 331 -8.72 -40.00 8.74
C ILE A 331 -7.21 -39.90 8.46
N PRO A 332 -6.49 -41.02 8.52
CA PRO A 332 -5.07 -41.09 8.17
C PRO A 332 -4.79 -40.55 6.76
N VAL A 333 -3.65 -39.88 6.60
CA VAL A 333 -3.24 -39.32 5.32
C VAL A 333 -1.90 -39.89 4.85
N LEU A 334 -1.75 -40.09 3.54
CA LEU A 334 -0.50 -40.48 2.89
C LEU A 334 -0.18 -39.40 1.82
N VAL A 335 0.91 -38.65 2.03
CA VAL A 335 1.19 -37.44 1.24
C VAL A 335 2.62 -37.44 0.69
N SER A 336 2.89 -36.63 -0.35
CA SER A 336 4.27 -36.38 -0.82
C SER A 336 5.10 -35.64 0.23
N ASP A 337 6.39 -35.96 0.33
CA ASP A 337 7.35 -35.49 1.35
C ASP A 337 7.87 -34.07 1.10
N LYS A 338 7.22 -33.26 0.28
CA LYS A 338 7.66 -31.90 -0.09
C LYS A 338 6.52 -30.87 0.01
N GLY A 339 6.94 -29.60 0.11
CA GLY A 339 6.02 -28.46 0.16
C GLY A 339 5.20 -28.45 1.44
N GLY A 340 4.08 -27.72 1.43
CA GLY A 340 3.18 -27.62 2.58
C GLY A 340 2.46 -28.94 2.93
N MET A 341 2.48 -29.94 2.06
CA MET A 341 1.97 -31.28 2.40
C MET A 341 2.80 -31.93 3.52
N ALA A 342 4.14 -31.88 3.37
CA ALA A 342 5.07 -32.45 4.36
C ALA A 342 5.06 -31.68 5.70
N GLU A 343 4.61 -30.43 5.71
CA GLU A 343 4.47 -29.64 6.94
C GLU A 343 3.25 -30.05 7.78
N LEU A 344 2.24 -30.65 7.14
CA LEU A 344 0.98 -31.02 7.76
C LEU A 344 0.98 -32.46 8.30
N VAL A 345 2.02 -33.28 8.00
CA VAL A 345 2.05 -34.71 8.29
C VAL A 345 3.39 -35.14 8.83
N HIS A 346 3.39 -35.82 9.99
CA HIS A 346 4.57 -36.38 10.62
C HIS A 346 4.60 -37.91 10.38
N ASP A 347 5.54 -38.34 9.53
CA ASP A 347 5.62 -39.75 9.06
C ASP A 347 5.64 -40.74 10.21
N GLY A 348 4.68 -41.69 10.18
CA GLY A 348 4.51 -42.75 11.21
C GLY A 348 3.93 -42.24 12.54
N ILE A 349 3.58 -40.97 12.70
CA ILE A 349 3.01 -40.38 13.92
C ILE A 349 1.52 -40.04 13.72
N ASP A 350 1.21 -39.17 12.77
CA ASP A 350 -0.16 -38.71 12.47
C ASP A 350 -0.57 -38.92 11.00
N GLY A 351 0.28 -39.61 10.25
CA GLY A 351 0.09 -39.96 8.85
C GLY A 351 1.35 -40.60 8.26
N PHE A 352 1.41 -40.67 6.94
CA PHE A 352 2.54 -41.23 6.21
C PHE A 352 3.02 -40.32 5.11
N THR A 353 4.33 -40.36 4.82
CA THR A 353 4.91 -39.64 3.71
C THR A 353 5.58 -40.57 2.71
N PHE A 354 5.61 -40.17 1.43
CA PHE A 354 6.35 -40.85 0.38
C PHE A 354 7.10 -39.83 -0.46
N LYS A 355 8.13 -40.28 -1.17
CA LYS A 355 8.99 -39.41 -1.99
C LYS A 355 8.23 -38.83 -3.17
N LEU A 356 8.24 -37.48 -3.27
CA LEU A 356 7.54 -36.74 -4.30
C LEU A 356 7.83 -37.26 -5.72
N GLY A 357 6.78 -37.58 -6.46
CA GLY A 357 6.86 -38.06 -7.84
C GLY A 357 7.31 -39.52 -8.00
N ASP A 358 7.52 -40.25 -6.90
CA ASP A 358 8.00 -41.65 -6.92
C ASP A 358 6.85 -42.64 -6.72
N ALA A 359 6.33 -43.22 -7.83
CA ALA A 359 5.26 -44.19 -7.81
C ALA A 359 5.67 -45.53 -7.10
N ASN A 360 6.96 -45.89 -7.09
CA ASN A 360 7.43 -47.11 -6.43
C ASN A 360 7.46 -46.90 -4.92
N ASP A 361 7.90 -45.77 -4.42
CA ASP A 361 7.85 -45.47 -3.00
C ASP A 361 6.40 -45.35 -2.52
N LEU A 362 5.52 -44.69 -3.26
CA LEU A 362 4.08 -44.62 -2.99
C LEU A 362 3.49 -46.04 -2.92
N ARG A 363 3.79 -46.91 -3.89
CA ARG A 363 3.38 -48.32 -3.86
C ARG A 363 3.89 -49.03 -2.62
N SER A 364 5.17 -48.87 -2.24
CA SER A 364 5.76 -49.52 -1.07
C SER A 364 5.05 -49.11 0.21
N LYS A 365 4.73 -47.82 0.38
CA LYS A 365 3.98 -47.30 1.54
C LYS A 365 2.55 -47.87 1.56
N MET A 366 1.85 -47.92 0.43
CA MET A 366 0.51 -48.50 0.33
C MET A 366 0.54 -50.01 0.65
N GLN A 367 1.51 -50.76 0.12
CA GLN A 367 1.67 -52.20 0.42
C GLN A 367 1.94 -52.44 1.92
N ASP A 368 2.82 -51.64 2.52
CA ASP A 368 3.14 -51.75 3.94
C ASP A 368 1.88 -51.51 4.83
N ILE A 369 1.01 -50.57 4.43
CA ILE A 369 -0.28 -50.32 5.10
C ILE A 369 -1.23 -51.52 4.93
N ILE A 370 -1.28 -52.15 3.75
CA ILE A 370 -2.12 -53.30 3.45
C ILE A 370 -1.65 -54.53 4.28
N ASP A 371 -0.34 -54.74 4.32
CA ASP A 371 0.26 -55.86 5.03
C ASP A 371 0.23 -55.68 6.54
N ASN A 372 0.19 -54.44 7.03
CA ASN A 372 0.24 -54.11 8.46
C ASN A 372 -0.86 -53.08 8.84
N PRO A 373 -2.16 -53.43 8.76
CA PRO A 373 -3.26 -52.49 8.99
C PRO A 373 -3.29 -51.91 10.41
N GLN A 374 -2.66 -52.56 11.37
CA GLN A 374 -2.49 -52.08 12.73
C GLN A 374 -1.75 -50.71 12.78
N LYS A 375 -0.93 -50.39 11.76
CA LYS A 375 -0.27 -49.10 11.67
C LYS A 375 -1.26 -47.93 11.61
N LEU A 376 -2.42 -48.12 10.98
CA LEU A 376 -3.48 -47.12 10.95
C LEU A 376 -4.06 -46.83 12.33
N LEU A 377 -4.26 -47.92 13.15
CA LEU A 377 -4.80 -47.79 14.50
C LEU A 377 -3.80 -47.20 15.51
N ASN A 378 -2.50 -47.31 15.21
CA ASN A 378 -1.44 -46.80 16.07
C ASN A 378 -1.11 -45.34 15.82
N LEU A 379 -1.67 -44.70 14.77
CA LEU A 379 -1.47 -43.28 14.51
C LEU A 379 -2.11 -42.45 15.63
N LYS A 380 -1.44 -41.37 15.98
CA LYS A 380 -1.94 -40.40 16.94
C LYS A 380 -2.89 -39.42 16.22
N ALA A 381 -3.71 -38.75 17.00
CA ALA A 381 -4.41 -37.57 16.47
C ALA A 381 -3.39 -36.56 15.86
N PRO A 382 -3.80 -35.77 14.85
CA PRO A 382 -2.92 -34.80 14.23
C PRO A 382 -2.17 -33.95 15.26
N VAL A 383 -0.85 -33.86 15.13
CA VAL A 383 0.01 -33.13 16.07
C VAL A 383 -0.42 -31.68 16.10
N GLU A 384 -0.80 -31.17 14.95
CA GLU A 384 -1.27 -29.79 14.83
C GLU A 384 -2.79 -29.74 14.68
N LYS A 385 -3.45 -29.09 15.64
CA LYS A 385 -4.90 -28.86 15.59
C LYS A 385 -5.31 -28.11 14.32
N VAL A 386 -6.33 -28.61 13.63
CA VAL A 386 -6.97 -27.90 12.51
C VAL A 386 -7.67 -26.66 13.05
N ARG A 387 -7.35 -25.50 12.46
CA ARG A 387 -7.90 -24.20 12.86
C ARG A 387 -9.34 -24.06 12.40
N SER A 388 -10.22 -23.58 13.26
CA SER A 388 -11.58 -23.24 12.84
C SER A 388 -11.63 -21.95 12.03
N ILE A 389 -12.64 -21.82 11.16
CA ILE A 389 -12.84 -20.59 10.37
C ILE A 389 -13.11 -19.36 11.26
N LYS A 390 -13.68 -19.59 12.45
CA LYS A 390 -13.89 -18.53 13.43
C LYS A 390 -12.57 -18.01 14.00
N GLU A 391 -11.68 -18.92 14.44
CA GLU A 391 -10.35 -18.56 14.94
C GLU A 391 -9.53 -17.81 13.87
N ASP A 392 -9.71 -18.18 12.59
CA ASP A 392 -9.05 -17.53 11.45
C ASP A 392 -9.62 -16.12 11.20
N ALA A 393 -10.94 -15.99 11.18
CA ALA A 393 -11.60 -14.70 11.03
C ALA A 393 -11.26 -13.75 12.18
N ASP A 394 -11.22 -14.24 13.42
CA ASP A 394 -10.84 -13.44 14.59
C ASP A 394 -9.39 -12.94 14.47
N PHE A 395 -8.46 -13.79 14.02
CA PHE A 395 -7.08 -13.43 13.75
C PHE A 395 -6.97 -12.38 12.62
N CYS A 396 -7.69 -12.57 11.52
CA CYS A 396 -7.74 -11.59 10.43
C CYS A 396 -8.25 -10.23 10.93
N VAL A 397 -9.34 -10.19 11.70
CA VAL A 397 -9.90 -8.95 12.26
C VAL A 397 -8.92 -8.27 13.20
N GLN A 398 -8.19 -9.04 14.02
CA GLN A 398 -7.13 -8.48 14.85
C GLN A 398 -6.07 -7.78 13.98
N LYS A 399 -5.58 -8.44 12.94
CA LYS A 399 -4.58 -7.87 12.02
C LYS A 399 -5.12 -6.66 11.24
N TYR A 400 -6.38 -6.68 10.81
CA TYR A 400 -7.00 -5.51 10.18
C TYR A 400 -7.05 -4.31 11.12
N LYS A 401 -7.38 -4.51 12.39
CA LYS A 401 -7.39 -3.45 13.41
C LYS A 401 -5.99 -2.91 13.69
N GLU A 402 -4.98 -3.79 13.76
CA GLU A 402 -3.58 -3.38 13.90
C GLU A 402 -3.15 -2.51 12.72
N LEU A 403 -3.40 -2.97 11.49
CA LEU A 403 -3.11 -2.22 10.27
C LEU A 403 -3.88 -0.90 10.19
N SER A 404 -5.17 -0.89 10.52
CA SER A 404 -5.97 0.32 10.51
C SER A 404 -5.49 1.35 11.55
N LYS A 405 -5.01 0.90 12.71
CA LYS A 405 -4.37 1.79 13.71
C LYS A 405 -3.04 2.34 13.21
N THR A 406 -2.24 1.52 12.55
CA THR A 406 -0.93 1.91 12.01
C THR A 406 -1.09 2.82 10.78
N GLN A 407 -2.16 2.66 10.00
CA GLN A 407 -2.37 3.37 8.73
C GLN A 407 -3.07 4.73 8.82
N ILE A 408 -3.49 5.16 9.96
CA ILE A 408 -3.77 6.58 10.12
C ILE A 408 -2.47 7.41 9.95
N VAL A 409 -1.36 6.71 9.86
CA VAL A 409 -0.03 7.25 9.65
C VAL A 409 0.36 7.04 8.18
N TYR A 410 0.16 8.10 7.39
CA TYR A 410 0.91 8.37 6.15
C TYR A 410 0.72 7.41 4.98
N LEU A 411 0.07 7.94 3.99
CA LEU A 411 0.32 7.68 2.57
C LEU A 411 1.83 7.88 2.29
N HIS A 412 2.66 6.89 2.59
CA HIS A 412 4.04 6.93 2.14
C HIS A 412 4.03 6.81 0.61
N ARG A 413 4.14 7.93 -0.05
CA ARG A 413 4.27 7.96 -1.52
C ARG A 413 5.61 7.36 -1.91
N PRO A 414 5.73 6.74 -3.08
CA PRO A 414 7.03 6.19 -3.56
C PRO A 414 8.11 7.25 -3.74
N ALA A 415 7.69 8.51 -3.81
CA ALA A 415 8.55 9.69 -3.84
C ALA A 415 7.81 10.89 -3.24
N PRO A 416 8.51 11.92 -2.74
CA PRO A 416 7.86 13.14 -2.28
C PRO A 416 7.14 13.82 -3.44
N TRP A 417 5.91 14.28 -3.21
CA TRP A 417 5.20 15.08 -4.21
C TRP A 417 5.66 16.54 -4.22
N ARG A 418 6.28 16.97 -3.10
CA ARG A 418 6.87 18.33 -2.93
C ARG A 418 8.24 18.20 -2.27
N VAL A 419 9.16 19.05 -2.72
CA VAL A 419 10.47 19.25 -2.09
C VAL A 419 10.63 20.71 -1.72
N THR A 420 11.06 20.96 -0.48
CA THR A 420 11.50 22.28 -0.02
C THR A 420 13.03 22.33 -0.01
N PHE A 421 13.59 23.25 -0.75
CA PHE A 421 15.03 23.52 -0.80
C PHE A 421 15.35 24.77 0.02
N ILE A 422 16.27 24.71 0.95
CA ILE A 422 16.75 25.87 1.68
C ILE A 422 17.88 26.52 0.88
N THR A 423 17.52 27.30 -0.14
CA THR A 423 18.46 27.75 -1.17
C THR A 423 19.46 28.82 -0.71
N ASN A 424 19.03 29.77 0.11
CA ASN A 424 19.83 30.92 0.52
C ASN A 424 19.47 31.42 1.93
N PRO A 425 19.72 30.58 2.97
CA PRO A 425 19.21 30.81 4.33
C PRO A 425 19.68 32.12 4.97
N ASP A 426 20.88 32.62 4.60
CA ASP A 426 21.49 33.79 5.21
C ASP A 426 21.49 35.04 4.31
N LYS A 427 20.63 35.04 3.26
CA LYS A 427 20.55 36.14 2.29
C LYS A 427 19.14 36.72 2.20
N CYS A 428 18.91 37.87 2.82
CA CYS A 428 17.67 38.61 2.78
C CYS A 428 17.96 40.13 2.73
N ASN A 429 17.12 40.88 2.07
CA ASN A 429 17.21 42.36 2.03
C ASN A 429 16.34 43.04 3.09
N LEU A 430 15.70 42.31 3.99
CA LEU A 430 14.93 42.81 5.13
C LEU A 430 15.44 42.28 6.47
N HIS A 431 15.01 42.93 7.56
CA HIS A 431 15.37 42.58 8.93
C HIS A 431 14.13 42.49 9.82
N CYS A 432 13.14 41.69 9.38
CA CYS A 432 11.83 41.61 10.03
C CYS A 432 11.97 41.28 11.56
N LYS A 433 11.18 41.98 12.39
CA LYS A 433 11.19 41.88 13.84
C LYS A 433 11.01 40.45 14.36
N MET A 434 10.13 39.67 13.68
CA MET A 434 9.79 38.30 14.07
C MET A 434 10.70 37.23 13.44
N CYS A 435 11.70 37.62 12.64
CA CYS A 435 12.52 36.66 11.91
C CYS A 435 13.53 35.98 12.85
N ASP A 436 13.57 34.65 12.79
CA ASP A 436 14.53 33.83 13.56
C ASP A 436 15.99 34.00 13.11
N THR A 437 16.21 34.50 11.89
CA THR A 437 17.54 34.67 11.30
C THR A 437 17.99 36.12 11.23
N PHE A 438 17.12 37.04 10.76
CA PHE A 438 17.52 38.40 10.39
C PHE A 438 17.05 39.49 11.35
N SER A 439 16.28 39.16 12.39
CA SER A 439 15.89 40.14 13.40
C SER A 439 17.12 40.70 14.18
N ALA A 440 16.96 41.90 14.72
CA ALA A 440 18.03 42.51 15.49
C ALA A 440 18.52 41.63 16.64
N ASP A 441 17.61 40.89 17.28
CA ASP A 441 17.89 39.98 18.42
C ASP A 441 18.68 38.73 17.97
N ASN A 442 18.49 38.26 16.74
CA ASN A 442 19.07 36.99 16.24
C ASN A 442 20.28 37.21 15.32
N ARG A 443 20.57 38.45 14.92
CA ARG A 443 21.60 38.80 13.92
C ARG A 443 23.02 38.33 14.26
N SER A 444 23.33 38.23 15.57
CA SER A 444 24.62 37.70 16.03
C SER A 444 24.90 36.25 15.60
N ARG A 445 23.86 35.51 15.23
CA ARG A 445 23.95 34.13 14.75
C ARG A 445 24.56 34.05 13.35
N LEU A 446 24.24 35.00 12.46
CA LEU A 446 24.78 35.08 11.09
C LEU A 446 26.30 35.27 11.07
N THR A 447 26.85 35.92 12.08
CA THR A 447 28.30 36.17 12.17
C THR A 447 29.07 35.04 12.79
N LYS A 448 28.44 34.14 13.56
CA LYS A 448 29.09 33.03 14.24
C LYS A 448 29.21 31.74 13.36
N SER A 449 28.24 31.49 12.51
CA SER A 449 28.20 30.30 11.65
C SER A 449 27.43 30.65 10.37
N PRO A 450 28.02 31.37 9.40
CA PRO A 450 27.37 31.74 8.17
C PRO A 450 27.10 30.50 7.32
N ARG A 451 25.89 30.41 6.79
CA ARG A 451 25.45 29.35 5.86
C ARG A 451 25.60 29.86 4.42
N SER A 452 26.15 29.00 3.56
CA SER A 452 26.31 29.33 2.13
C SER A 452 24.97 29.25 1.38
N GLU A 453 24.93 29.79 0.18
CA GLU A 453 23.88 29.43 -0.77
C GLU A 453 24.04 27.96 -1.16
N MET A 454 22.90 27.30 -1.43
CA MET A 454 22.87 25.91 -1.93
C MET A 454 23.53 25.85 -3.32
N ASP A 455 24.37 24.86 -3.53
CA ASP A 455 24.88 24.55 -4.86
C ASP A 455 23.71 24.09 -5.76
N PHE A 456 23.57 24.72 -6.92
CA PHE A 456 22.49 24.40 -7.86
C PHE A 456 22.56 22.94 -8.35
N ALA A 457 23.72 22.32 -8.39
CA ALA A 457 23.87 20.91 -8.74
C ALA A 457 23.11 19.97 -7.79
N VAL A 458 22.96 20.33 -6.52
CA VAL A 458 22.14 19.58 -5.53
C VAL A 458 20.67 19.64 -5.92
N VAL A 459 20.17 20.83 -6.27
CA VAL A 459 18.79 21.03 -6.70
C VAL A 459 18.50 20.27 -7.99
N GLU A 460 19.37 20.43 -8.99
CA GLU A 460 19.25 19.81 -10.31
C GLU A 460 19.24 18.26 -10.18
N LYS A 461 20.17 17.71 -9.42
CA LYS A 461 20.24 16.25 -9.14
C LYS A 461 18.95 15.75 -8.50
N ALA A 462 18.47 16.42 -7.45
CA ALA A 462 17.27 16.00 -6.73
C ALA A 462 16.02 16.11 -7.62
N VAL A 463 15.83 17.21 -8.34
CA VAL A 463 14.67 17.42 -9.20
C VAL A 463 14.64 16.43 -10.37
N ASN A 464 15.75 16.27 -11.09
CA ASN A 464 15.83 15.37 -12.23
C ASN A 464 15.56 13.90 -11.81
N LEU A 465 16.01 13.49 -10.62
CA LEU A 465 15.73 12.15 -10.09
C LEU A 465 14.28 11.97 -9.65
N LEU A 466 13.68 12.96 -8.99
CA LEU A 466 12.34 12.85 -8.42
C LEU A 466 11.21 13.14 -9.42
N ALA A 467 11.44 13.94 -10.47
CA ALA A 467 10.43 14.31 -11.44
C ALA A 467 9.76 13.10 -12.13
N PRO A 468 10.48 12.08 -12.61
CA PRO A 468 9.89 10.87 -13.18
C PRO A 468 9.06 10.06 -12.17
N HIS A 469 9.33 10.22 -10.87
CA HIS A 469 8.70 9.49 -9.77
C HIS A 469 7.53 10.24 -9.11
N GLY A 470 7.09 11.36 -9.69
CA GLY A 470 5.86 12.05 -9.28
C GLY A 470 6.05 13.31 -8.45
N LEU A 471 7.24 13.90 -8.40
CA LEU A 471 7.43 15.25 -7.88
C LEU A 471 6.56 16.24 -8.68
N LYS A 472 5.75 17.03 -7.98
CA LYS A 472 4.81 17.99 -8.61
C LYS A 472 5.11 19.43 -8.30
N GLU A 473 5.71 19.68 -7.13
CA GLU A 473 5.92 21.04 -6.64
C GLU A 473 7.24 21.17 -5.90
N ILE A 474 7.89 22.32 -6.01
CA ILE A 474 9.02 22.71 -5.17
C ILE A 474 8.70 24.00 -4.41
N ILE A 475 9.36 24.17 -3.25
CA ILE A 475 9.42 25.42 -2.50
C ILE A 475 10.88 25.87 -2.46
N PRO A 476 11.23 27.00 -3.09
CA PRO A 476 12.59 27.54 -3.03
C PRO A 476 12.72 28.44 -1.80
N SER A 477 13.33 27.93 -0.76
CA SER A 477 13.60 28.59 0.52
C SER A 477 12.38 28.88 1.41
N THR A 478 12.57 28.68 2.69
CA THR A 478 11.69 29.14 3.78
C THR A 478 12.40 30.15 4.67
N MET A 479 13.67 30.37 4.43
CA MET A 479 14.53 31.37 5.07
C MET A 479 15.21 32.21 4.00
N GLY A 480 15.54 33.46 4.31
CA GLY A 480 16.04 34.41 3.33
C GLY A 480 14.96 34.90 2.36
N GLU A 481 15.38 35.66 1.36
CA GLU A 481 14.52 36.08 0.24
C GLU A 481 14.87 35.24 -1.00
N PRO A 482 13.98 34.38 -1.47
CA PRO A 482 14.28 33.43 -2.56
C PRO A 482 14.77 34.13 -3.86
N LEU A 483 14.21 35.28 -4.18
CA LEU A 483 14.58 36.03 -5.39
C LEU A 483 16.01 36.60 -5.35
N LEU A 484 16.72 36.48 -4.23
CA LEU A 484 18.14 36.79 -4.07
C LEU A 484 19.07 35.60 -4.25
N TYR A 485 18.53 34.37 -4.41
CA TYR A 485 19.33 33.20 -4.73
C TYR A 485 19.99 33.39 -6.11
N SER A 486 21.30 33.17 -6.20
CA SER A 486 22.06 33.45 -7.42
C SER A 486 21.60 32.63 -8.62
N HIS A 487 21.09 31.40 -8.39
CA HIS A 487 20.58 30.48 -9.40
C HIS A 487 19.05 30.43 -9.48
N PHE A 488 18.34 31.49 -9.08
CA PHE A 488 16.89 31.45 -9.06
C PHE A 488 16.29 31.38 -10.48
N GLU A 489 16.92 31.98 -11.49
CA GLU A 489 16.50 31.85 -12.89
C GLU A 489 16.67 30.41 -13.39
N ASP A 490 17.81 29.80 -13.11
CA ASP A 490 18.08 28.39 -13.44
C ASP A 490 17.04 27.47 -12.80
N LEU A 491 16.61 27.78 -11.58
CA LEU A 491 15.56 27.04 -10.87
C LEU A 491 14.19 27.15 -11.57
N VAL A 492 13.84 28.33 -12.08
CA VAL A 492 12.61 28.53 -12.89
C VAL A 492 12.67 27.69 -14.17
N ASP A 493 13.83 27.69 -14.85
CA ASP A 493 14.04 26.92 -16.08
C ASP A 493 13.98 25.41 -15.81
N LEU A 494 14.53 24.96 -14.72
CA LEU A 494 14.46 23.56 -14.27
C LEU A 494 13.01 23.12 -14.01
N CYS A 495 12.21 23.97 -13.37
CA CYS A 495 10.79 23.73 -13.15
C CYS A 495 10.02 23.60 -14.47
N ARG A 496 10.28 24.52 -15.42
CA ARG A 496 9.66 24.50 -16.74
C ARG A 496 10.01 23.23 -17.51
N LYS A 497 11.30 22.89 -17.57
CA LYS A 497 11.83 21.68 -18.24
C LYS A 497 11.17 20.40 -17.75
N ASN A 498 10.93 20.28 -16.44
CA ASN A 498 10.40 19.06 -15.80
C ASN A 498 8.87 19.12 -15.56
N ASN A 499 8.17 20.16 -16.01
CA ASN A 499 6.75 20.40 -15.77
C ASN A 499 6.38 20.35 -14.27
N ILE A 500 7.23 20.93 -13.44
CA ILE A 500 7.08 21.03 -11.99
C ILE A 500 6.61 22.44 -11.64
N ARG A 501 5.69 22.52 -10.69
CA ARG A 501 5.19 23.81 -10.20
C ARG A 501 6.06 24.33 -9.06
N MET A 502 6.06 25.64 -8.87
CA MET A 502 6.77 26.30 -7.78
C MET A 502 5.76 26.96 -6.82
N ASN A 503 5.96 26.77 -5.53
CA ASN A 503 5.21 27.45 -4.48
C ASN A 503 6.17 28.45 -3.79
N LEU A 504 6.01 29.74 -4.09
CA LEU A 504 6.96 30.78 -3.71
C LEU A 504 6.43 31.60 -2.54
N THR A 505 7.25 31.83 -1.52
CA THR A 505 7.02 32.88 -0.52
C THR A 505 8.08 33.94 -0.70
N THR A 506 7.68 35.19 -0.88
CA THR A 506 8.57 36.35 -1.11
C THR A 506 8.11 37.55 -0.31
N ASN A 507 9.06 38.46 0.03
CA ASN A 507 8.73 39.72 0.67
C ASN A 507 8.15 40.76 -0.28
N GLY A 508 8.06 40.49 -1.60
CA GLY A 508 7.45 41.37 -2.60
C GLY A 508 8.30 42.56 -3.02
N THR A 509 9.58 42.60 -2.65
CA THR A 509 10.49 43.68 -3.06
C THR A 509 10.91 43.57 -4.53
N PHE A 510 10.92 42.38 -5.12
CA PHE A 510 11.35 42.07 -6.47
C PHE A 510 12.72 42.67 -6.84
N PRO A 511 13.88 42.13 -6.41
CA PRO A 511 15.22 42.72 -6.61
C PRO A 511 15.44 42.87 -8.11
N LYS A 512 15.16 42.65 -9.09
CA LYS A 512 15.31 42.99 -10.53
C LYS A 512 14.07 43.65 -11.11
N GLY A 513 13.08 43.97 -10.24
CA GLY A 513 11.79 44.54 -10.66
C GLY A 513 10.72 43.46 -10.95
N VAL A 514 9.45 43.85 -10.75
CA VAL A 514 8.30 42.99 -10.97
C VAL A 514 8.12 42.62 -12.46
N GLU A 515 8.41 43.54 -13.37
CA GLU A 515 8.33 43.32 -14.83
C GLU A 515 9.32 42.24 -15.32
N PHE A 516 10.45 42.10 -14.64
CA PHE A 516 11.43 41.08 -14.98
C PHE A 516 11.00 39.70 -14.44
N TRP A 517 10.49 39.66 -13.19
CA TRP A 517 10.21 38.38 -12.54
C TRP A 517 8.82 37.81 -12.83
N ALA A 518 7.78 38.67 -12.86
CA ALA A 518 6.41 38.15 -12.92
C ALA A 518 6.11 37.30 -14.17
N PRO A 519 6.54 37.65 -15.39
CA PRO A 519 6.30 36.79 -16.55
C PRO A 519 6.93 35.41 -16.42
N LYS A 520 8.17 35.32 -15.92
CA LYS A 520 8.90 34.06 -15.71
C LYS A 520 8.24 33.21 -14.63
N LEU A 521 7.88 33.84 -13.52
CA LEU A 521 7.24 33.17 -12.39
C LEU A 521 5.86 32.61 -12.77
N LEU A 522 5.04 33.41 -13.49
CA LEU A 522 3.69 33.02 -13.88
C LEU A 522 3.63 31.78 -14.80
N GLU A 523 4.74 31.37 -15.39
CA GLU A 523 4.82 30.14 -16.16
C GLU A 523 4.87 28.89 -15.26
N VAL A 524 5.50 28.99 -14.11
CA VAL A 524 5.78 27.83 -13.23
C VAL A 524 5.08 27.89 -11.87
N ILE A 525 4.60 29.05 -11.42
CA ILE A 525 4.00 29.23 -10.10
C ILE A 525 2.67 28.46 -9.96
N SER A 526 2.50 27.71 -8.85
CA SER A 526 1.23 27.22 -8.36
C SER A 526 0.57 28.21 -7.41
N ASP A 527 1.35 28.72 -6.43
CA ASP A 527 0.93 29.70 -5.43
C ASP A 527 2.09 30.65 -5.12
N VAL A 528 1.86 31.94 -5.23
CA VAL A 528 2.79 32.96 -4.73
C VAL A 528 2.24 33.58 -3.45
N LYS A 529 3.05 33.58 -2.40
CA LYS A 529 2.72 34.18 -1.10
C LYS A 529 3.54 35.43 -0.91
N PHE A 530 2.88 36.56 -0.83
CA PHE A 530 3.52 37.82 -0.47
C PHE A 530 3.46 38.02 1.03
N SER A 531 4.62 38.06 1.70
CA SER A 531 4.70 38.38 3.10
C SER A 531 4.30 39.85 3.33
N ILE A 532 3.28 40.08 4.17
CA ILE A 532 2.77 41.41 4.47
C ILE A 532 2.18 41.43 5.89
N ASN A 533 2.48 42.44 6.68
CA ASN A 533 2.02 42.55 8.06
C ASN A 533 1.18 43.81 8.35
N GLY A 534 0.89 44.59 7.34
CA GLY A 534 0.01 45.76 7.41
C GLY A 534 -0.12 46.45 6.08
N ILE A 535 -1.21 47.19 5.85
CA ILE A 535 -1.39 48.11 4.72
C ILE A 535 -0.94 49.51 5.11
N ASN A 536 -1.03 49.84 6.42
CA ASN A 536 -0.46 51.04 6.96
C ASN A 536 1.07 50.95 6.98
N PRO A 537 1.81 51.88 6.35
CA PRO A 537 3.26 51.88 6.32
C PRO A 537 3.91 51.87 7.72
N GLU A 538 3.42 52.65 8.65
CA GLU A 538 3.99 52.73 10.01
C GLU A 538 3.99 51.36 10.70
N ILE A 539 2.92 50.56 10.53
CA ILE A 539 2.79 49.25 11.12
C ILE A 539 3.61 48.23 10.35
N ASN A 540 3.45 48.17 9.03
CA ASN A 540 4.15 47.17 8.23
C ASN A 540 5.68 47.32 8.30
N GLU A 541 6.18 48.56 8.20
CA GLU A 541 7.61 48.88 8.23
C GLU A 541 8.23 48.68 9.62
N SER A 542 7.45 48.86 10.69
CA SER A 542 7.90 48.54 12.05
C SER A 542 8.08 47.03 12.30
N ILE A 543 7.38 46.19 11.55
CA ILE A 543 7.45 44.73 11.63
C ILE A 543 8.40 44.18 10.56
N MET A 544 8.24 44.60 9.32
CA MET A 544 9.10 44.21 8.20
C MET A 544 10.19 45.25 7.99
N CYS A 545 11.09 45.37 8.92
CA CYS A 545 12.14 46.41 8.95
C CYS A 545 12.95 46.44 7.63
N GLY A 546 12.99 47.58 6.98
CA GLY A 546 13.66 47.79 5.71
C GLY A 546 12.76 47.70 4.46
N ILE A 547 11.47 47.40 4.63
CA ILE A 547 10.49 47.44 3.54
C ILE A 547 10.04 48.90 3.25
N ASP A 548 9.76 49.19 1.99
CA ASP A 548 8.92 50.30 1.58
C ASP A 548 7.53 49.75 1.25
N THR A 549 6.58 49.97 2.13
CA THR A 549 5.21 49.42 2.01
C THR A 549 4.51 49.91 0.76
N GLY A 550 4.70 51.17 0.40
CA GLY A 550 4.10 51.74 -0.84
C GLY A 550 4.61 51.03 -2.08
N LYS A 551 5.92 50.79 -2.16
CA LYS A 551 6.53 50.08 -3.29
C LYS A 551 6.10 48.58 -3.28
N GLN A 552 6.05 47.94 -2.12
CA GLN A 552 5.59 46.56 -1.99
C GLN A 552 4.16 46.38 -2.52
N LEU A 553 3.23 47.23 -2.11
CA LEU A 553 1.84 47.16 -2.54
C LEU A 553 1.69 47.43 -4.04
N ARG A 554 2.49 48.36 -4.59
CA ARG A 554 2.54 48.62 -6.05
C ARG A 554 3.05 47.39 -6.81
N ASN A 555 4.07 46.73 -6.30
CA ASN A 555 4.63 45.51 -6.92
C ASN A 555 3.61 44.36 -6.89
N ILE A 556 2.94 44.11 -5.76
CA ILE A 556 1.92 43.08 -5.64
C ILE A 556 0.75 43.34 -6.59
N LYS A 557 0.29 44.62 -6.64
CA LYS A 557 -0.76 45.00 -7.58
C LYS A 557 -0.32 44.75 -9.04
N ARG A 558 0.89 45.17 -9.40
CA ARG A 558 1.41 44.96 -10.77
C ARG A 558 1.56 43.48 -11.12
N TYR A 559 1.95 42.64 -10.17
CA TYR A 559 1.97 41.18 -10.34
C TYR A 559 0.57 40.64 -10.64
N LEU A 560 -0.45 41.09 -9.92
CA LEU A 560 -1.86 40.70 -10.15
C LEU A 560 -2.36 41.15 -11.52
N ASP A 561 -1.99 42.38 -11.94
CA ASP A 561 -2.33 42.90 -13.26
C ASP A 561 -1.69 42.05 -14.37
N LEU A 562 -0.39 41.72 -14.28
CA LEU A 562 0.33 40.83 -15.20
C LEU A 562 -0.24 39.42 -15.24
N ARG A 563 -0.62 38.86 -14.08
CA ARG A 563 -1.32 37.57 -14.03
C ARG A 563 -2.59 37.57 -14.88
N LYS A 564 -3.38 38.64 -14.80
CA LYS A 564 -4.60 38.81 -15.56
C LYS A 564 -4.31 39.04 -17.04
N GLU A 565 -3.35 39.95 -17.38
CA GLU A 565 -2.93 40.25 -18.74
C GLU A 565 -2.44 38.99 -19.49
N LEU A 566 -1.72 38.12 -18.80
CA LEU A 566 -1.17 36.87 -19.35
C LEU A 566 -2.13 35.68 -19.25
N GLY A 567 -3.34 35.84 -18.75
CA GLY A 567 -4.36 34.77 -18.63
C GLY A 567 -3.92 33.61 -17.75
N LYS A 568 -3.16 33.85 -16.68
CA LYS A 568 -2.63 32.80 -15.79
C LYS A 568 -3.52 32.57 -14.56
N ASN A 569 -3.61 31.31 -14.12
CA ASN A 569 -4.52 30.87 -13.07
C ASN A 569 -3.78 30.46 -11.75
N SER A 570 -2.56 30.96 -11.54
CA SER A 570 -1.86 30.73 -10.28
C SER A 570 -2.54 31.46 -9.13
N THR A 571 -2.48 30.84 -7.92
CA THR A 571 -3.01 31.47 -6.70
C THR A 571 -2.09 32.56 -6.21
N VAL A 572 -2.66 33.68 -5.76
CA VAL A 572 -1.94 34.77 -5.08
C VAL A 572 -2.45 34.87 -3.64
N THR A 573 -1.53 34.74 -2.70
CA THR A 573 -1.80 34.74 -1.25
C THR A 573 -1.11 35.95 -0.61
N LEU A 574 -1.82 36.70 0.25
CA LEU A 574 -1.20 37.57 1.24
C LEU A 574 -0.93 36.79 2.52
N GLN A 575 0.33 36.71 2.96
CA GLN A 575 0.73 35.94 4.11
C GLN A 575 1.22 36.86 5.24
N CYS A 576 0.60 36.75 6.42
CA CYS A 576 0.94 37.57 7.58
C CYS A 576 1.30 36.72 8.81
N THR A 577 2.10 37.29 9.70
CA THR A 577 2.33 36.77 11.06
C THR A 577 1.35 37.45 12.00
N PHE A 578 0.55 36.68 12.73
CA PHE A 578 -0.39 37.22 13.69
C PHE A 578 0.33 37.69 14.95
N MET A 579 0.36 39.00 15.16
CA MET A 579 1.05 39.68 16.29
C MET A 579 0.10 40.69 16.91
N LYS A 580 0.35 41.06 18.17
CA LYS A 580 -0.44 42.08 18.86
C LYS A 580 -0.33 43.45 18.14
N SER A 581 0.85 43.80 17.65
CA SER A 581 1.14 45.03 16.96
C SER A 581 0.41 45.21 15.61
N ASN A 582 0.06 44.11 14.92
CA ASN A 582 -0.68 44.21 13.66
C ASN A 582 -2.12 43.66 13.74
N LEU A 583 -2.60 43.37 14.93
CA LEU A 583 -3.91 42.70 15.11
C LEU A 583 -5.05 43.41 14.37
N TYR A 584 -5.13 44.73 14.46
CA TYR A 584 -6.18 45.51 13.87
C TYR A 584 -5.95 45.81 12.37
N GLU A 585 -4.72 45.61 11.85
CA GLU A 585 -4.40 45.71 10.43
C GLU A 585 -4.86 44.50 9.62
N LEU A 586 -5.13 43.35 10.25
CA LEU A 586 -5.54 42.14 9.55
C LEU A 586 -6.78 42.35 8.69
N LYS A 587 -7.75 43.14 9.17
CA LYS A 587 -8.94 43.51 8.39
C LYS A 587 -8.62 44.39 7.18
N ASN A 588 -7.66 45.29 7.32
CA ASN A 588 -7.23 46.18 6.22
C ASN A 588 -6.51 45.37 5.14
N ILE A 589 -5.70 44.39 5.52
CA ILE A 589 -5.06 43.42 4.59
C ILE A 589 -6.14 42.67 3.79
N ILE A 590 -7.18 42.17 4.48
CA ILE A 590 -8.29 41.44 3.84
C ILE A 590 -9.05 42.37 2.86
N LEU A 591 -9.40 43.57 3.28
CA LEU A 591 -10.11 44.54 2.42
C LEU A 591 -9.27 44.92 1.21
N TRP A 592 -7.97 45.14 1.39
CA TRP A 592 -7.05 45.41 0.29
C TRP A 592 -7.00 44.21 -0.68
N GLY A 593 -6.90 43.00 -0.16
CA GLY A 593 -6.90 41.76 -0.95
C GLY A 593 -8.18 41.60 -1.79
N ILE A 594 -9.35 41.84 -1.21
CA ILE A 594 -10.65 41.79 -1.90
C ILE A 594 -10.68 42.84 -3.03
N LYS A 595 -10.27 44.08 -2.73
CA LYS A 595 -10.25 45.18 -3.69
C LYS A 595 -9.39 44.91 -4.93
N HIS A 596 -8.28 44.19 -4.76
CA HIS A 596 -7.29 43.97 -5.83
C HIS A 596 -7.34 42.56 -6.43
N GLY A 597 -8.29 41.69 -6.02
CA GLY A 597 -8.48 40.37 -6.60
C GLY A 597 -7.42 39.34 -6.16
N VAL A 598 -6.97 39.42 -4.92
CA VAL A 598 -6.17 38.41 -4.26
C VAL A 598 -7.05 37.21 -3.94
N ASP A 599 -6.54 36.00 -4.12
CA ASP A 599 -7.32 34.80 -3.97
C ASP A 599 -7.45 34.38 -2.49
N ARG A 600 -6.42 34.65 -1.65
CA ARG A 600 -6.35 34.18 -0.30
C ARG A 600 -5.57 35.11 0.65
N VAL A 601 -6.03 35.19 1.89
CA VAL A 601 -5.22 35.72 3.00
C VAL A 601 -4.95 34.60 3.99
N LYS A 602 -3.68 34.39 4.31
CA LYS A 602 -3.20 33.34 5.20
C LYS A 602 -2.36 33.95 6.31
N GLY A 603 -2.47 33.43 7.53
CA GLY A 603 -1.61 33.87 8.61
C GLY A 603 -1.12 32.75 9.48
N HIS A 604 -0.13 33.07 10.31
CA HIS A 604 0.41 32.18 11.34
C HIS A 604 0.55 32.94 12.64
N HIS A 605 0.21 32.31 13.75
CA HIS A 605 0.57 32.87 15.05
C HIS A 605 2.09 32.98 15.18
N LEU A 606 2.54 34.08 15.78
CA LEU A 606 3.95 34.33 16.05
C LEU A 606 4.58 33.13 16.75
N TRP A 607 5.70 32.69 16.23
CA TRP A 607 6.61 31.77 16.91
C TRP A 607 7.60 32.59 17.72
N LYS A 608 7.70 32.32 19.02
CA LYS A 608 8.62 33.06 19.89
C LYS A 608 10.07 32.66 19.60
N THR A 609 10.81 33.53 18.94
CA THR A 609 12.23 33.38 18.60
C THR A 609 13.16 34.20 19.52
N ALA A 610 12.61 35.14 20.26
CA ALA A 610 13.32 36.00 21.23
C ALA A 610 12.38 36.47 22.33
N ASP A 611 12.94 36.81 23.51
CA ASP A 611 12.14 37.27 24.65
C ASP A 611 11.46 38.62 24.42
N SER A 612 12.04 39.46 23.55
CA SER A 612 11.43 40.75 23.10
C SER A 612 10.06 40.57 22.43
N LEU A 613 9.74 39.35 21.95
CA LEU A 613 8.49 39.04 21.26
C LEU A 613 7.40 38.51 22.19
N GLU A 614 7.66 38.31 23.48
CA GLU A 614 6.67 37.77 24.43
C GLU A 614 5.35 38.56 24.43
N ASN A 615 5.43 39.87 24.43
CA ASN A 615 4.28 40.77 24.47
C ASN A 615 3.49 40.80 23.11
N GLU A 616 4.07 40.26 22.06
CA GLU A 616 3.44 40.19 20.72
C GLU A 616 2.58 38.93 20.54
N MET A 617 2.69 37.96 21.45
CA MET A 617 1.99 36.68 21.32
C MET A 617 0.49 36.82 21.54
N LEU A 618 -0.31 36.32 20.63
CA LEU A 618 -1.78 36.34 20.72
C LEU A 618 -2.37 35.10 21.41
N ARG A 619 -1.61 34.01 21.53
CA ARG A 619 -2.04 32.81 22.24
C ARG A 619 -1.70 32.84 23.72
N THR A 620 -2.09 33.88 24.41
CA THR A 620 -1.95 34.09 25.86
C THR A 620 -3.33 34.32 26.47
N LYS A 621 -3.46 34.12 27.79
CA LYS A 621 -4.72 34.38 28.51
C LYS A 621 -5.21 35.82 28.33
N GLU A 622 -4.30 36.77 28.24
CA GLU A 622 -4.61 38.18 28.07
C GLU A 622 -5.07 38.51 26.65
N ASN A 623 -4.37 38.00 25.63
CA ASN A 623 -4.55 38.41 24.24
C ASN A 623 -5.51 37.52 23.43
N ALA A 624 -5.80 36.27 23.86
CA ALA A 624 -6.71 35.38 23.16
C ALA A 624 -8.13 35.94 22.98
N PRO A 625 -8.73 36.63 23.95
CA PRO A 625 -10.03 37.27 23.73
C PRO A 625 -10.01 38.35 22.63
N LEU A 626 -8.93 39.15 22.59
CA LEU A 626 -8.75 40.18 21.56
C LEU A 626 -8.59 39.54 20.16
N TRP A 627 -7.77 38.49 20.07
CA TRP A 627 -7.62 37.72 18.85
C TRP A 627 -8.95 37.15 18.36
N ASN A 628 -9.73 36.52 19.23
CA ASN A 628 -10.98 35.89 18.91
C ASN A 628 -12.01 36.90 18.36
N ALA A 629 -12.06 38.08 18.93
CA ALA A 629 -12.93 39.15 18.47
C ALA A 629 -12.55 39.65 17.06
N VAL A 630 -11.25 39.92 16.84
CA VAL A 630 -10.76 40.34 15.51
C VAL A 630 -10.86 39.22 14.48
N CYS A 631 -10.61 37.99 14.88
CA CYS A 631 -10.76 36.82 14.01
C CYS A 631 -12.19 36.69 13.48
N GLU A 632 -13.18 36.85 14.35
CA GLU A 632 -14.61 36.82 13.97
C GLU A 632 -14.97 37.98 13.01
N GLU A 633 -14.49 39.20 13.28
CA GLU A 633 -14.66 40.34 12.39
C GLU A 633 -14.04 40.10 11.01
N CYS A 634 -12.81 39.55 10.98
CA CYS A 634 -12.11 39.21 9.73
C CYS A 634 -12.87 38.16 8.91
N ARG A 635 -13.43 37.15 9.56
CA ARG A 635 -14.22 36.09 8.90
C ARG A 635 -15.50 36.65 8.27
N LYS A 636 -16.21 37.54 8.98
CA LYS A 636 -17.40 38.24 8.43
C LYS A 636 -17.05 39.12 7.22
N ILE A 637 -15.93 39.84 7.29
CA ILE A 637 -15.45 40.68 6.18
C ILE A 637 -15.12 39.80 4.96
N ALA A 638 -14.54 38.63 5.13
CA ALA A 638 -14.06 37.78 4.07
C ALA A 638 -15.16 36.93 3.40
N GLU A 639 -16.29 36.73 4.08
CA GLU A 639 -17.32 35.77 3.70
C GLU A 639 -17.77 35.93 2.24
N GLY A 640 -17.63 34.84 1.44
CA GLY A 640 -17.98 34.81 0.02
C GLY A 640 -17.10 35.69 -0.88
N ARG A 641 -16.07 36.39 -0.36
CA ARG A 641 -15.27 37.38 -1.13
C ARG A 641 -13.81 37.03 -1.27
N ILE A 642 -13.20 36.41 -0.25
CA ILE A 642 -11.79 35.99 -0.27
C ILE A 642 -11.60 34.81 0.71
N LYS A 643 -10.73 33.87 0.37
CA LYS A 643 -10.44 32.71 1.24
C LYS A 643 -9.53 33.13 2.41
N LEU A 644 -9.89 32.75 3.64
CA LEU A 644 -9.03 32.88 4.80
C LEU A 644 -8.45 31.52 5.20
N GLU A 645 -7.17 31.51 5.58
CA GLU A 645 -6.50 30.34 6.15
C GLU A 645 -5.89 30.68 7.51
N ASN A 646 -6.11 29.78 8.49
CA ASN A 646 -5.64 29.88 9.88
C ASN A 646 -6.28 31.02 10.70
N PHE A 647 -7.34 31.66 10.23
CA PHE A 647 -8.14 32.59 11.03
C PHE A 647 -9.14 31.80 11.86
N THR A 648 -8.66 31.16 12.93
CA THR A 648 -9.47 30.36 13.85
C THR A 648 -9.36 30.90 15.25
N PRO A 649 -10.48 30.93 16.03
CA PRO A 649 -10.44 31.27 17.45
C PRO A 649 -9.46 30.40 18.22
N VAL A 650 -8.87 30.96 19.29
CA VAL A 650 -7.98 30.27 20.18
C VAL A 650 -8.75 29.93 21.47
N ASP A 651 -8.84 28.64 21.79
CA ASP A 651 -9.26 28.16 23.11
C ASP A 651 -8.04 27.64 23.87
N LEU A 652 -7.68 28.32 24.94
CA LEU A 652 -6.53 27.96 25.81
C LEU A 652 -6.86 26.81 26.79
N ASN A 653 -8.15 26.44 26.91
CA ASN A 653 -8.60 25.36 27.77
C ASN A 653 -8.83 24.06 26.95
N GLU A 654 -8.67 24.11 25.64
CA GLU A 654 -8.77 22.93 24.80
C GLU A 654 -7.67 21.93 25.23
N PRO A 655 -8.04 20.71 25.64
CA PRO A 655 -7.04 19.72 26.06
C PRO A 655 -6.08 19.44 24.90
N ALA A 656 -4.83 19.20 25.24
CA ALA A 656 -3.83 18.78 24.25
C ALA A 656 -4.39 17.56 23.48
N ILE A 657 -4.58 17.73 22.17
CA ILE A 657 -5.16 16.67 21.34
C ILE A 657 -4.19 15.49 21.33
N ASP A 658 -4.68 14.31 21.69
CA ASP A 658 -3.88 13.09 21.65
C ASP A 658 -3.26 12.90 20.25
N SER A 659 -1.99 12.49 20.22
CA SER A 659 -1.28 12.17 18.98
C SER A 659 -1.98 11.05 18.20
N SER A 660 -2.73 10.17 18.88
CA SER A 660 -3.53 9.11 18.29
C SER A 660 -4.67 9.64 17.40
N ASP A 661 -5.22 10.85 17.67
CA ASP A 661 -6.33 11.45 16.95
C ASP A 661 -5.92 12.51 15.92
N THR A 662 -4.63 12.66 15.70
CA THR A 662 -4.08 13.64 14.75
C THR A 662 -3.13 12.99 13.75
N PHE A 663 -2.78 13.72 12.70
CA PHE A 663 -1.70 13.35 11.78
C PHE A 663 -0.88 14.58 11.38
N CYS A 664 0.36 14.34 10.97
CA CYS A 664 1.22 15.40 10.41
C CYS A 664 0.94 15.51 8.90
N GLN A 665 0.65 16.71 8.41
CA GLN A 665 0.34 16.92 7.01
C GLN A 665 1.56 16.86 6.07
N PHE A 666 2.77 16.81 6.60
CA PHE A 666 4.03 16.90 5.84
C PHE A 666 4.75 15.56 5.70
N LEU A 667 4.84 14.78 6.77
CA LEU A 667 5.51 13.47 6.75
C LEU A 667 4.92 12.54 5.70
N GLY A 668 5.77 11.82 4.97
CA GLY A 668 5.37 10.92 3.88
C GLY A 668 4.87 11.65 2.61
N LYS A 669 4.88 12.98 2.57
CA LYS A 669 4.42 13.82 1.44
C LYS A 669 5.49 14.79 0.96
N GLU A 670 6.23 15.41 1.89
CA GLU A 670 7.19 16.47 1.61
C GLU A 670 8.58 16.11 2.11
N LEU A 671 9.58 16.45 1.33
CA LEU A 671 10.99 16.31 1.65
C LEU A 671 11.62 17.69 1.78
N TRP A 672 12.54 17.86 2.72
CA TRP A 672 13.31 19.07 2.93
C TRP A 672 14.78 18.79 2.67
N ILE A 673 15.45 19.70 1.94
CA ILE A 673 16.89 19.61 1.64
C ILE A 673 17.52 20.92 2.07
N GLU A 674 18.45 20.85 2.99
CA GLU A 674 19.21 21.99 3.50
C GLU A 674 20.22 22.51 2.48
N TYR A 675 20.72 23.71 2.71
CA TYR A 675 21.70 24.39 1.84
C TYR A 675 22.99 23.59 1.60
N ASP A 676 23.35 22.70 2.51
CA ASP A 676 24.49 21.78 2.42
C ASP A 676 24.15 20.41 1.81
N GLY A 677 22.92 20.22 1.36
CA GLY A 677 22.43 18.97 0.78
C GLY A 677 21.93 17.94 1.81
N SER A 678 21.96 18.23 3.11
CA SER A 678 21.46 17.32 4.13
C SER A 678 19.93 17.21 4.09
N TYR A 679 19.41 16.00 4.39
CA TYR A 679 17.97 15.74 4.40
C TYR A 679 17.33 16.11 5.72
N GLN A 680 16.17 16.74 5.63
CA GLN A 680 15.32 17.07 6.76
C GLN A 680 13.87 16.59 6.50
N ILE A 681 13.14 16.35 7.56
CA ILE A 681 11.82 15.71 7.47
C ILE A 681 10.66 16.57 7.99
N CYS A 682 10.96 17.78 8.47
CA CYS A 682 9.98 18.62 9.15
C CYS A 682 10.15 20.10 8.81
N CYS A 683 9.04 20.85 8.86
CA CYS A 683 8.99 22.30 8.65
C CYS A 683 9.31 23.12 9.92
N CYS A 684 9.66 22.49 11.05
CA CYS A 684 9.98 23.18 12.30
C CYS A 684 11.30 23.99 12.18
N PRO A 685 11.60 24.89 13.14
CA PRO A 685 12.87 25.61 13.16
C PRO A 685 14.10 24.71 13.17
N ASP A 686 15.22 25.19 12.66
CA ASP A 686 16.47 24.44 12.47
C ASP A 686 16.94 23.67 13.70
N GLU A 687 16.86 24.28 14.88
CA GLU A 687 17.30 23.64 16.11
C GLU A 687 16.50 22.39 16.45
N VAL A 688 15.19 22.47 16.24
CA VAL A 688 14.27 21.36 16.49
C VAL A 688 14.42 20.28 15.41
N ARG A 689 14.70 20.68 14.15
CA ARG A 689 14.92 19.72 13.04
C ARG A 689 16.09 18.79 13.32
N LYS A 690 17.17 19.30 13.85
CA LYS A 690 18.37 18.54 14.17
C LYS A 690 18.14 17.45 15.23
N GLU A 691 17.14 17.62 16.09
CA GLU A 691 16.77 16.62 17.10
C GLU A 691 16.11 15.36 16.52
N PHE A 692 15.57 15.41 15.29
CA PHE A 692 15.02 14.23 14.62
C PHE A 692 16.09 13.28 14.09
N GLY A 693 17.35 13.69 14.08
CA GLY A 693 18.49 12.91 13.67
C GLY A 693 18.93 13.14 12.21
N ASP A 694 20.02 12.53 11.85
CA ASP A 694 20.63 12.64 10.53
C ASP A 694 20.00 11.63 9.56
N PHE A 695 19.43 12.10 8.45
CA PHE A 695 18.81 11.28 7.39
C PHE A 695 19.73 11.15 6.14
N GLY A 696 20.98 11.61 6.24
CA GLY A 696 21.94 11.57 5.15
C GLY A 696 21.99 12.84 4.31
N ASN A 697 22.73 12.80 3.21
CA ASN A 697 23.00 13.93 2.32
C ASN A 697 22.83 13.54 0.85
N VAL A 698 22.36 14.46 0.00
CA VAL A 698 22.19 14.24 -1.46
C VAL A 698 23.48 13.80 -2.15
N ALA A 699 24.65 14.18 -1.61
CA ALA A 699 25.93 13.78 -2.16
C ALA A 699 26.17 12.27 -2.07
N GLU A 700 25.74 11.64 -0.98
CA GLU A 700 26.04 10.24 -0.64
C GLU A 700 24.84 9.30 -0.87
N LEU A 701 23.64 9.79 -0.62
CA LEU A 701 22.41 9.02 -0.65
C LEU A 701 21.40 9.73 -1.55
N SER A 702 20.82 9.04 -2.53
CA SER A 702 19.83 9.68 -3.39
C SER A 702 18.54 10.02 -2.62
N PRO A 703 17.77 11.05 -3.06
CA PRO A 703 16.50 11.38 -2.42
C PRO A 703 15.50 10.23 -2.38
N LEU A 704 15.50 9.31 -3.36
CA LEU A 704 14.62 8.14 -3.39
C LEU A 704 15.05 7.06 -2.40
N GLU A 705 16.37 6.83 -2.27
CA GLU A 705 16.91 5.89 -1.28
C GLU A 705 16.65 6.37 0.14
N MET A 706 16.85 7.66 0.44
CA MET A 706 16.50 8.24 1.74
C MET A 706 15.01 8.11 2.01
N TRP A 707 14.18 8.51 1.06
CA TRP A 707 12.72 8.51 1.18
C TRP A 707 12.15 7.10 1.44
N ASN A 708 12.69 6.08 0.76
CA ASN A 708 12.29 4.69 0.91
C ASN A 708 13.13 3.92 1.94
N GLY A 709 14.12 4.59 2.55
CA GLY A 709 15.03 4.00 3.53
C GLY A 709 14.33 3.64 4.86
N ARG A 710 14.85 2.63 5.53
CA ARG A 710 14.31 2.12 6.79
C ARG A 710 14.19 3.23 7.84
N LYS A 711 15.23 4.04 8.01
CA LYS A 711 15.26 5.11 9.03
C LYS A 711 14.10 6.11 8.90
N TYR A 712 13.80 6.55 7.67
CA TYR A 712 12.69 7.48 7.44
C TYR A 712 11.35 6.79 7.64
N ARG A 713 11.18 5.56 7.19
CA ARG A 713 9.96 4.77 7.40
C ARG A 713 9.70 4.50 8.88
N ASP A 714 10.73 4.12 9.64
CA ASP A 714 10.63 3.91 11.09
C ASP A 714 10.24 5.20 11.82
N PHE A 715 10.80 6.35 11.41
CA PHE A 715 10.39 7.64 11.94
C PHE A 715 8.92 7.95 11.63
N ILE A 716 8.48 7.75 10.39
CA ILE A 716 7.07 7.93 10.00
C ILE A 716 6.15 7.03 10.84
N ALA A 717 6.52 5.78 11.07
CA ALA A 717 5.71 4.84 11.84
C ALA A 717 5.56 5.27 13.31
N ASN A 718 6.59 5.91 13.88
CA ASN A 718 6.69 6.21 15.32
C ASN A 718 6.69 7.72 15.62
N TRP A 719 6.36 8.60 14.67
CA TRP A 719 6.44 10.06 14.83
C TRP A 719 5.68 10.58 16.07
N GLY A 720 4.57 9.93 16.42
CA GLY A 720 3.74 10.30 17.57
C GLY A 720 4.43 10.09 18.91
N GLU A 721 5.55 9.38 18.97
CA GLU A 721 6.36 9.19 20.16
C GLU A 721 7.31 10.37 20.42
N SER A 722 7.66 11.13 19.38
CA SER A 722 8.53 12.32 19.49
C SER A 722 7.86 13.42 20.30
N ASP A 723 8.56 13.94 21.32
CA ASP A 723 8.06 15.03 22.17
C ASP A 723 7.82 16.32 21.37
N ASN A 724 8.62 16.57 20.34
CA ASN A 724 8.43 17.71 19.46
C ASN A 724 7.15 17.56 18.62
N CYS A 725 6.87 16.35 18.13
CA CYS A 725 5.65 16.06 17.38
C CYS A 725 4.41 16.12 18.28
N LYS A 726 4.48 15.66 19.53
CA LYS A 726 3.39 15.77 20.52
C LYS A 726 2.97 17.21 20.79
N LYS A 727 3.92 18.13 20.78
CA LYS A 727 3.70 19.58 21.03
C LYS A 727 3.41 20.37 19.73
N CYS A 728 3.51 19.75 18.55
CA CYS A 728 3.39 20.44 17.28
C CYS A 728 1.96 20.93 17.03
N ASN A 729 1.83 22.21 16.70
CA ASN A 729 0.55 22.86 16.39
C ASN A 729 0.12 22.73 14.91
N MET A 730 0.97 22.13 14.06
CA MET A 730 0.70 21.89 12.64
C MET A 730 -0.02 20.55 12.39
N ARG A 731 -0.36 19.83 13.44
CA ARG A 731 -1.13 18.58 13.35
C ARG A 731 -2.58 18.87 12.96
N ILE A 732 -3.17 17.96 12.21
CA ILE A 732 -4.57 18.05 11.78
C ILE A 732 -5.37 16.93 12.44
N LYS A 733 -6.58 17.23 12.93
CA LYS A 733 -7.52 16.22 13.44
C LYS A 733 -7.96 15.28 12.32
N LYS A 734 -8.05 13.99 12.61
CA LYS A 734 -8.46 12.96 11.66
C LYS A 734 -9.84 13.16 11.06
N GLU A 735 -10.75 13.82 11.76
CA GLU A 735 -12.12 14.09 11.29
C GLU A 735 -12.20 15.09 10.12
N ILE A 736 -11.17 15.90 9.87
CA ILE A 736 -11.13 16.90 8.80
C ILE A 736 -10.77 16.27 7.44
N CYS A 737 -10.39 15.01 7.42
CA CYS A 737 -9.98 14.28 6.22
C CYS A 737 -11.07 13.38 5.61
N LYS A 738 -12.34 13.55 6.03
CA LYS A 738 -13.49 12.85 5.43
C LYS A 738 -13.99 13.52 4.16
#